data_6775dc98ea6fda5728adb77938605128
#
_entry.id   6775dc98ea6fda5728adb77938605128
#
_cell.length_a   1.000
_cell.length_b   1.000
_cell.length_c   1.000
_cell.angle_alpha   90.00
_cell.angle_beta   90.00
_cell.angle_gamma   90.00
#
_symmetry.space_group_name_H-M   'P 1'
#
loop_
_entity.id
_entity.type
_entity.pdbx_description
1 polymer ?
#
loop_
_entity_poly.entity_id
_entity_poly.type
_entity_poly.pdbx_seq_one_letter_code
_entity_poly.pdbx_strand_id
1 'polypeptide(L)'
;MIVGDMERKHNINLLLLSVLLLVTAACSTTRNLPEDETLYVGVKNMEILNEDKTPAGVQTLEEVEAALSYPPNNAILGSNSLRFPIPFGLWIYNDFVKYQDKKGVGHWIFNKLGAAPVYLSTVNPETRVKVATNLLHDYGFFNGAVTYSVDSLKNPRKAKLSYKIDMANPYYLDSVMYLKYPPRADSLIRAAYDQRVLHKGDNFSVLKLEEERQRLSTLFRNNGYYYFRPEFITFRADTLRKPGMVSLQVVPKAGVPADAKKPYYIGNTSVYLTGYKGEEPTDSIVFPGMTLHYSGKKPGIRPGVLAKRFFYQKGQLYSQARQNFTQEALARLGIFKFAEFRYAPQDTLPGCDTLNVRMNATFDLPYDGELEFNVTTKSTDQTGPGAIFSLSRKNFMRTAATLSFQLKGSYEWQTNSTADGNSSKLNSYELGTSFSLEYPRLVLPWMSKKMMRSRFPQHTSFKLYASQLNRARFFKMLSFGGTVSYDFQPSRVWKHTVTPFRLAFNTLQHTTTRFDTIVDKNRSLKISLGNQFIPAMSYTFTYDNAPLKKRNNLWWETSFTSAGNLTSLVYAAFGKGFKETDKKLLNSPYAQFLKMTSEVRCLFKVGEKQHIATRLMGGILYAYGNQTVAPYSEQFYIGGANSIRAFTVRSIGPGSYRPEDKQYGYLDETGDVKLEANVEYRFPILGDLYGAAFLDAGNVWLLREQKNEEGENIRPGGLLTLRNFAKSVALGTGVGLRYDLTFLVIRLDLGIALHDPYDTGKKGYYNIPKFKDGLGLHFAIGYPF
;
A
#
# COMPACT_ATOMS: atom_id res chain seq x y z
N MET A 1 25.45 -29.25 45.62
CA MET A 1 25.71 -28.39 44.45
C MET A 1 24.53 -27.53 44.03
N ILE A 2 23.31 -27.80 44.47
CA ILE A 2 22.08 -27.02 44.11
C ILE A 2 21.83 -25.81 45.02
N VAL A 3 22.35 -25.79 46.26
CA VAL A 3 22.16 -24.67 47.21
C VAL A 3 23.05 -23.47 46.89
N GLY A 4 24.26 -23.68 46.35
CA GLY A 4 25.19 -22.61 46.01
C GLY A 4 24.77 -21.80 44.79
N ASP A 5 23.95 -22.36 43.88
CA ASP A 5 23.46 -21.65 42.67
C ASP A 5 22.23 -20.77 42.93
N MET A 6 21.43 -21.12 43.94
CA MET A 6 20.31 -20.29 44.38
C MET A 6 20.77 -19.05 45.17
N GLU A 7 21.77 -19.17 46.04
CA GLU A 7 22.37 -18.02 46.73
C GLU A 7 23.08 -17.07 45.79
N ARG A 8 23.77 -17.61 44.77
CA ARG A 8 24.44 -16.79 43.76
C ARG A 8 23.47 -15.98 42.88
N LYS A 9 22.33 -16.59 42.50
CA LYS A 9 21.24 -15.90 41.80
C LYS A 9 20.56 -14.84 42.66
N HIS A 10 20.38 -15.13 43.94
CA HIS A 10 19.77 -14.20 44.90
C HIS A 10 20.68 -12.97 45.12
N ASN A 11 21.97 -13.19 45.28
CA ASN A 11 22.98 -12.13 45.43
C ASN A 11 23.15 -11.30 44.16
N ILE A 12 23.06 -11.89 42.96
CA ILE A 12 23.08 -11.16 41.69
C ILE A 12 21.82 -10.30 41.53
N ASN A 13 20.66 -10.82 41.88
CA ASN A 13 19.40 -10.04 41.85
C ASN A 13 19.39 -8.91 42.88
N LEU A 14 19.96 -9.13 44.06
CA LEU A 14 20.11 -8.08 45.08
C LEU A 14 21.12 -7.02 44.67
N LEU A 15 22.21 -7.41 44.02
CA LEU A 15 23.20 -6.51 43.46
C LEU A 15 22.58 -5.70 42.30
N LEU A 16 21.83 -6.32 41.41
CA LEU A 16 21.12 -5.65 40.32
C LEU A 16 20.06 -4.70 40.88
N LEU A 17 19.33 -5.07 41.89
CA LEU A 17 18.32 -4.24 42.57
C LEU A 17 18.97 -3.05 43.29
N SER A 18 20.12 -3.26 43.98
CA SER A 18 20.86 -2.21 44.67
C SER A 18 21.52 -1.26 43.68
N VAL A 19 22.06 -1.74 42.55
CA VAL A 19 22.56 -0.91 41.45
C VAL A 19 21.43 -0.11 40.80
N LEU A 20 20.26 -0.71 40.60
CA LEU A 20 19.06 -0.04 40.10
C LEU A 20 18.59 1.06 41.05
N LEU A 21 18.56 0.79 42.37
CA LEU A 21 18.22 1.76 43.41
C LEU A 21 19.24 2.91 43.54
N LEU A 22 20.54 2.62 43.43
CA LEU A 22 21.60 3.65 43.41
C LEU A 22 21.53 4.51 42.17
N VAL A 23 21.23 3.96 40.98
CA VAL A 23 21.04 4.72 39.73
C VAL A 23 19.79 5.60 39.81
N THR A 24 18.73 5.16 40.45
CA THR A 24 17.49 5.96 40.62
C THR A 24 17.61 7.09 41.64
N ALA A 25 18.45 6.95 42.63
CA ALA A 25 18.68 7.99 43.70
C ALA A 25 19.60 9.12 43.25
N ALA A 26 20.48 8.91 42.26
CA ALA A 26 21.52 9.86 41.86
C ALA A 26 21.12 10.81 40.70
N CYS A 27 20.02 10.57 39.96
CA CYS A 27 19.73 11.28 38.72
C CYS A 27 18.64 12.34 38.87
N SER A 28 19.03 13.60 39.08
CA SER A 28 18.11 14.73 39.01
C SER A 28 17.78 15.08 37.56
N THR A 29 16.47 15.17 37.22
CA THR A 29 16.01 15.59 35.87
C THR A 29 16.16 17.11 35.65
N THR A 30 16.49 17.88 36.67
CA THR A 30 16.57 19.35 36.63
C THR A 30 17.97 19.89 36.92
N ARG A 31 19.00 19.01 36.94
CA ARG A 31 20.38 19.39 37.36
C ARG A 31 21.01 20.41 36.43
N ASN A 32 20.86 20.22 35.13
CA ASN A 32 21.52 21.06 34.11
C ASN A 32 20.51 21.99 33.39
N LEU A 33 19.40 22.35 34.06
CA LEU A 33 18.48 23.36 33.54
C LEU A 33 19.08 24.77 33.79
N PRO A 34 19.00 25.69 32.79
CA PRO A 34 19.27 27.11 33.01
C PRO A 34 18.44 27.69 34.16
N GLU A 35 18.90 28.75 34.81
CA GLU A 35 18.23 29.28 36.03
C GLU A 35 16.83 29.82 35.74
N ASP A 36 16.61 30.38 34.55
CA ASP A 36 15.40 31.02 34.04
C ASP A 36 14.47 30.03 33.33
N GLU A 37 14.87 28.73 33.17
CA GLU A 37 14.09 27.75 32.45
C GLU A 37 13.36 26.76 33.36
N THR A 38 12.14 26.39 32.96
CA THR A 38 11.29 25.38 33.61
C THR A 38 11.10 24.16 32.72
N LEU A 39 11.34 22.98 33.26
CA LEU A 39 11.12 21.71 32.55
C LEU A 39 9.62 21.46 32.33
N TYR A 40 9.22 21.37 31.07
CA TYR A 40 7.87 21.00 30.71
C TYR A 40 7.63 19.50 30.92
N VAL A 41 6.54 19.16 31.61
CA VAL A 41 6.26 17.80 32.08
C VAL A 41 4.95 17.24 31.49
N GLY A 42 4.38 17.93 30.51
CA GLY A 42 3.18 17.53 29.79
C GLY A 42 1.94 18.36 30.14
N VAL A 43 0.84 18.00 29.53
CA VAL A 43 -0.47 18.59 29.80
C VAL A 43 -1.08 17.93 31.04
N LYS A 44 -1.68 18.74 31.92
CA LYS A 44 -2.38 18.27 33.11
C LYS A 44 -3.86 18.05 32.82
N ASN A 45 -4.51 19.02 32.17
CA ASN A 45 -5.93 18.99 31.85
C ASN A 45 -6.19 19.77 30.56
N MET A 46 -7.19 19.33 29.78
CA MET A 46 -7.84 20.10 28.72
C MET A 46 -9.33 20.16 29.05
N GLU A 47 -9.80 21.34 29.43
CA GLU A 47 -11.22 21.61 29.72
C GLU A 47 -11.88 22.16 28.46
N ILE A 48 -12.93 21.49 27.99
CA ILE A 48 -13.69 21.86 26.79
C ILE A 48 -15.04 22.40 27.24
N LEU A 49 -15.34 23.63 26.81
CA LEU A 49 -16.62 24.27 27.04
C LEU A 49 -17.38 24.41 25.72
N ASN A 50 -18.72 24.32 25.78
CA ASN A 50 -19.61 24.49 24.63
C ASN A 50 -19.23 23.57 23.45
N GLU A 51 -18.89 22.30 23.76
CA GLU A 51 -18.47 21.30 22.77
C GLU A 51 -19.53 21.11 21.68
N ASP A 52 -19.14 21.31 20.42
CA ASP A 52 -19.96 20.98 19.26
C ASP A 52 -19.74 19.52 18.85
N LYS A 53 -20.77 18.68 19.07
CA LYS A 53 -20.74 17.24 18.76
C LYS A 53 -21.05 16.91 17.30
N THR A 54 -21.19 17.89 16.44
CA THR A 54 -21.31 17.65 15.00
C THR A 54 -19.99 17.11 14.44
N PRO A 55 -19.99 16.36 13.32
CA PRO A 55 -18.74 15.90 12.70
C PRO A 55 -17.74 17.04 12.42
N ALA A 56 -18.22 18.22 12.09
CA ALA A 56 -17.39 19.39 11.86
C ALA A 56 -16.79 19.92 13.18
N GLY A 57 -17.59 19.97 14.25
CA GLY A 57 -17.12 20.39 15.57
C GLY A 57 -16.07 19.44 16.15
N VAL A 58 -16.30 18.13 16.05
CA VAL A 58 -15.34 17.10 16.49
C VAL A 58 -14.03 17.22 15.73
N GLN A 59 -14.08 17.38 14.39
CA GLN A 59 -12.86 17.58 13.59
C GLN A 59 -12.12 18.84 14.00
N THR A 60 -12.84 19.96 14.21
CA THR A 60 -12.24 21.23 14.67
C THR A 60 -11.54 21.05 16.01
N LEU A 61 -12.19 20.37 16.94
CA LEU A 61 -11.64 20.13 18.28
C LEU A 61 -10.35 19.27 18.20
N GLU A 62 -10.35 18.21 17.39
CA GLU A 62 -9.14 17.38 17.18
C GLU A 62 -7.95 18.21 16.66
N GLU A 63 -8.19 19.13 15.71
CA GLU A 63 -7.11 19.98 15.18
C GLU A 63 -6.65 21.02 16.21
N VAL A 64 -7.56 21.57 17.01
CA VAL A 64 -7.24 22.49 18.12
C VAL A 64 -6.42 21.77 19.19
N GLU A 65 -6.82 20.58 19.60
CA GLU A 65 -6.08 19.76 20.55
C GLU A 65 -4.68 19.38 20.01
N ALA A 66 -4.58 19.06 18.72
CA ALA A 66 -3.31 18.78 18.07
C ALA A 66 -2.36 20.00 18.08
N ALA A 67 -2.88 21.20 17.83
CA ALA A 67 -2.12 22.45 17.87
C ALA A 67 -1.60 22.77 19.29
N LEU A 68 -2.36 22.44 20.32
CA LEU A 68 -1.98 22.61 21.74
C LEU A 68 -1.04 21.52 22.22
N SER A 69 -1.01 20.40 21.53
CA SER A 69 -0.20 19.24 21.90
C SER A 69 1.29 19.46 21.74
N TYR A 70 2.06 19.11 22.76
CA TYR A 70 3.52 18.97 22.68
C TYR A 70 3.98 17.80 23.56
N PRO A 71 4.67 16.82 23.01
CA PRO A 71 5.11 15.67 23.80
C PRO A 71 6.23 16.08 24.77
N PRO A 72 6.10 15.81 26.10
CA PRO A 72 7.18 16.03 27.05
C PRO A 72 8.28 14.98 26.89
N ASN A 73 9.41 15.17 27.59
CA ASN A 73 10.42 14.13 27.69
C ASN A 73 9.81 12.83 28.21
N ASN A 74 10.19 11.69 27.62
CA ASN A 74 9.69 10.32 27.88
C ASN A 74 8.20 10.11 27.55
N ALA A 75 7.63 10.90 26.67
CA ALA A 75 6.28 10.67 26.18
C ALA A 75 6.14 9.24 25.62
N ILE A 76 5.11 8.52 26.03
CA ILE A 76 4.78 7.21 25.47
C ILE A 76 4.03 7.45 24.15
N LEU A 77 4.60 6.98 23.04
CA LEU A 77 3.99 7.08 21.70
C LEU A 77 3.54 8.51 21.33
N GLY A 78 4.32 9.51 21.74
CA GLY A 78 4.00 10.91 21.43
C GLY A 78 2.90 11.53 22.30
N SER A 79 2.42 10.87 23.36
CA SER A 79 1.36 11.37 24.22
C SER A 79 1.77 12.63 24.97
N ASN A 80 0.85 13.60 25.06
CA ASN A 80 1.05 14.84 25.81
C ASN A 80 1.02 14.65 27.34
N SER A 81 0.38 13.60 27.83
CA SER A 81 0.08 13.36 29.24
C SER A 81 0.73 12.10 29.79
N LEU A 82 0.83 11.04 28.96
CA LEU A 82 1.40 9.76 29.36
C LEU A 82 2.90 9.72 29.12
N ARG A 83 3.64 9.35 30.15
CA ARG A 83 5.10 9.30 30.13
C ARG A 83 5.61 7.99 30.72
N PHE A 84 6.71 7.51 30.18
CA PHE A 84 7.45 6.42 30.84
C PHE A 84 7.99 6.90 32.19
N PRO A 85 7.81 6.12 33.28
CA PRO A 85 8.16 6.57 34.63
C PRO A 85 9.65 6.86 34.80
N ILE A 86 10.51 6.22 34.02
CA ILE A 86 11.95 6.36 34.10
C ILE A 86 12.46 7.25 32.95
N PRO A 87 13.04 8.44 33.24
CA PRO A 87 13.48 9.40 32.23
C PRO A 87 14.91 9.11 31.71
N PHE A 88 15.16 7.95 31.15
CA PHE A 88 16.50 7.51 30.71
C PHE A 88 17.19 8.52 29.79
N GLY A 89 16.49 9.00 28.75
CA GLY A 89 17.09 9.93 27.80
C GLY A 89 17.54 11.24 28.45
N LEU A 90 16.75 11.76 29.41
CA LEU A 90 17.06 12.98 30.12
C LEU A 90 18.22 12.79 31.14
N TRP A 91 18.28 11.62 31.79
CA TRP A 91 19.39 11.25 32.65
C TRP A 91 20.70 11.17 31.87
N ILE A 92 20.68 10.45 30.73
CA ILE A 92 21.84 10.34 29.84
C ILE A 92 22.27 11.74 29.35
N TYR A 93 21.33 12.60 28.97
CA TYR A 93 21.63 13.97 28.60
C TYR A 93 22.37 14.70 29.72
N ASN A 94 21.82 14.68 30.95
CA ASN A 94 22.41 15.41 32.09
C ASN A 94 23.81 14.90 32.50
N ASP A 95 24.07 13.61 32.40
CA ASP A 95 25.34 13.01 32.81
C ASP A 95 26.41 13.09 31.70
N PHE A 96 26.00 13.06 30.42
CA PHE A 96 26.89 13.03 29.29
C PHE A 96 27.03 14.35 28.53
N VAL A 97 26.33 15.42 28.92
CA VAL A 97 26.43 16.76 28.29
C VAL A 97 27.88 17.28 28.25
N LYS A 98 28.70 16.92 29.23
CA LYS A 98 30.14 17.25 29.27
C LYS A 98 30.98 16.64 28.15
N TYR A 99 30.42 15.69 27.40
CA TYR A 99 31.03 15.04 26.25
C TYR A 99 30.43 15.52 24.91
N GLN A 100 29.56 16.53 24.91
CA GLN A 100 28.89 17.04 23.73
C GLN A 100 29.87 17.42 22.61
N ASP A 101 30.97 18.09 22.96
CA ASP A 101 31.95 18.59 21.99
C ASP A 101 33.21 17.70 21.89
N LYS A 102 33.20 16.51 22.53
CA LYS A 102 34.33 15.58 22.57
C LYS A 102 34.08 14.40 21.60
N LYS A 103 35.15 13.89 20.98
CA LYS A 103 35.07 12.64 20.17
C LYS A 103 35.19 11.41 21.08
N GLY A 104 34.41 10.34 20.77
CA GLY A 104 34.50 9.06 21.48
C GLY A 104 33.16 8.49 21.92
N VAL A 105 33.22 7.42 22.73
CA VAL A 105 32.02 6.65 23.17
C VAL A 105 31.04 7.53 23.98
N GLY A 106 31.55 8.44 24.83
CA GLY A 106 30.71 9.36 25.59
C GLY A 106 29.92 10.33 24.71
N HIS A 107 30.51 10.84 23.64
CA HIS A 107 29.82 11.65 22.63
C HIS A 107 28.78 10.85 21.86
N TRP A 108 29.10 9.61 21.51
CA TRP A 108 28.15 8.71 20.83
C TRP A 108 26.91 8.43 21.72
N ILE A 109 27.13 8.13 23.02
CA ILE A 109 26.06 7.92 24.01
C ILE A 109 25.19 9.17 24.11
N PHE A 110 25.80 10.35 24.26
CA PHE A 110 25.09 11.61 24.32
C PHE A 110 24.21 11.85 23.10
N ASN A 111 24.76 11.71 21.89
CA ASN A 111 24.03 11.99 20.65
C ASN A 111 22.96 10.94 20.27
N LYS A 112 23.16 9.68 20.67
CA LYS A 112 22.25 8.59 20.26
C LYS A 112 21.20 8.25 21.31
N LEU A 113 21.52 8.43 22.58
CA LEU A 113 20.67 7.99 23.68
C LEU A 113 20.23 9.15 24.59
N GLY A 114 20.92 10.28 24.55
CA GLY A 114 20.56 11.50 25.29
C GLY A 114 19.35 12.20 24.66
N ALA A 115 18.39 12.64 25.50
CA ALA A 115 17.27 13.47 25.09
C ALA A 115 17.36 14.84 25.79
N ALA A 116 17.48 15.91 25.00
CA ALA A 116 17.51 17.27 25.55
C ALA A 116 16.24 17.60 26.34
N PRO A 117 16.32 18.39 27.42
CA PRO A 117 15.16 18.81 28.20
C PRO A 117 14.20 19.65 27.32
N VAL A 118 12.92 19.38 27.42
CA VAL A 118 11.89 20.22 26.81
C VAL A 118 11.55 21.34 27.79
N TYR A 119 11.89 22.56 27.42
CA TYR A 119 11.60 23.74 28.23
C TYR A 119 10.18 24.26 27.99
N LEU A 120 9.60 24.94 28.98
CA LEU A 120 8.33 25.62 28.83
C LEU A 120 8.41 26.75 27.78
N SER A 121 9.53 27.44 27.67
CA SER A 121 9.81 28.42 26.61
C SER A 121 9.80 27.80 25.22
N THR A 122 10.32 26.58 25.05
CA THR A 122 10.30 25.82 23.78
C THR A 122 8.87 25.44 23.39
N VAL A 123 8.03 25.06 24.35
CA VAL A 123 6.61 24.76 24.10
C VAL A 123 5.85 25.98 23.62
N ASN A 124 6.21 27.16 24.14
CA ASN A 124 5.60 28.46 23.83
C ASN A 124 4.05 28.39 23.85
N PRO A 125 3.46 28.25 25.04
CA PRO A 125 2.00 28.03 25.18
C PRO A 125 1.19 29.22 24.66
N GLU A 126 1.73 30.45 24.74
CA GLU A 126 1.05 31.65 24.22
C GLU A 126 0.85 31.58 22.71
N THR A 127 1.89 31.22 21.96
CA THR A 127 1.80 31.06 20.50
C THR A 127 0.85 29.92 20.14
N ARG A 128 0.88 28.79 20.88
CA ARG A 128 -0.04 27.66 20.65
C ARG A 128 -1.50 28.02 20.86
N VAL A 129 -1.78 28.78 21.92
CA VAL A 129 -3.13 29.29 22.22
C VAL A 129 -3.61 30.24 21.12
N LYS A 130 -2.76 31.13 20.60
CA LYS A 130 -3.07 31.99 19.46
C LYS A 130 -3.40 31.17 18.21
N VAL A 131 -2.58 30.18 17.90
CA VAL A 131 -2.85 29.27 16.76
C VAL A 131 -4.14 28.52 16.95
N ALA A 132 -4.38 27.94 18.11
CA ALA A 132 -5.60 27.19 18.44
C ALA A 132 -6.86 28.07 18.35
N THR A 133 -6.81 29.32 18.83
CA THR A 133 -7.91 30.29 18.70
C THR A 133 -8.15 30.66 17.23
N ASN A 134 -7.11 30.88 16.45
CA ASN A 134 -7.25 31.13 15.01
C ASN A 134 -7.87 29.93 14.28
N LEU A 135 -7.51 28.69 14.66
CA LEU A 135 -8.16 27.50 14.11
C LEU A 135 -9.67 27.46 14.42
N LEU A 136 -10.09 27.81 15.64
CA LEU A 136 -11.52 27.94 15.95
C LEU A 136 -12.22 28.93 15.01
N HIS A 137 -11.61 30.10 14.80
CA HIS A 137 -12.15 31.12 13.89
C HIS A 137 -12.18 30.64 12.44
N ASP A 138 -11.15 29.95 11.98
CA ASP A 138 -11.08 29.40 10.62
C ASP A 138 -12.16 28.35 10.34
N TYR A 139 -12.63 27.68 11.38
CA TYR A 139 -13.76 26.74 11.31
C TYR A 139 -15.14 27.35 11.63
N GLY A 140 -15.19 28.68 11.79
CA GLY A 140 -16.44 29.41 11.98
C GLY A 140 -16.89 29.60 13.44
N PHE A 141 -16.07 29.25 14.41
CA PHE A 141 -16.31 29.52 15.83
C PHE A 141 -15.72 30.89 16.19
N PHE A 142 -16.25 31.98 15.61
CA PHE A 142 -15.66 33.29 15.71
C PHE A 142 -15.59 33.86 17.14
N ASN A 143 -16.46 33.41 18.04
CA ASN A 143 -16.45 33.78 19.45
C ASN A 143 -15.67 32.77 20.31
N GLY A 144 -15.09 31.74 19.69
CA GLY A 144 -14.29 30.75 20.36
C GLY A 144 -12.98 31.34 20.87
N ALA A 145 -12.52 30.84 22.01
CA ALA A 145 -11.29 31.28 22.63
C ALA A 145 -10.58 30.12 23.34
N VAL A 146 -9.25 30.16 23.34
CA VAL A 146 -8.44 29.23 24.09
C VAL A 146 -7.60 30.00 25.08
N THR A 147 -7.49 29.47 26.30
CA THR A 147 -6.63 30.04 27.36
C THR A 147 -5.76 28.95 27.96
N TYR A 148 -4.71 29.34 28.63
CA TYR A 148 -3.84 28.38 29.31
C TYR A 148 -3.47 28.86 30.72
N SER A 149 -3.10 27.92 31.58
CA SER A 149 -2.47 28.17 32.87
C SER A 149 -1.25 27.25 33.05
N VAL A 150 -0.27 27.79 33.80
CA VAL A 150 0.95 27.03 34.12
C VAL A 150 0.81 26.48 35.54
N ASP A 151 0.78 25.16 35.66
CA ASP A 151 0.64 24.44 36.92
C ASP A 151 2.02 24.01 37.43
N SER A 152 2.55 24.71 38.42
CA SER A 152 3.79 24.33 39.08
C SER A 152 3.66 23.05 39.89
N LEU A 153 4.65 22.18 39.84
CA LEU A 153 4.69 20.95 40.62
C LEU A 153 5.38 21.15 41.98
N LYS A 154 5.46 20.10 42.80
CA LYS A 154 6.23 20.15 44.08
C LYS A 154 7.67 20.66 43.90
N ASN A 155 8.28 20.38 42.75
CA ASN A 155 9.53 20.98 42.34
C ASN A 155 9.19 22.19 41.44
N PRO A 156 9.51 23.44 41.86
CA PRO A 156 9.18 24.67 41.15
C PRO A 156 9.86 24.76 39.76
N ARG A 157 10.93 23.99 39.53
CA ARG A 157 11.61 23.89 38.21
C ARG A 157 10.90 22.93 37.24
N LYS A 158 9.70 22.44 37.57
CA LYS A 158 8.86 21.58 36.72
C LYS A 158 7.46 22.13 36.66
N ALA A 159 6.90 22.21 35.46
CA ALA A 159 5.54 22.66 35.26
C ALA A 159 4.77 21.77 34.28
N LYS A 160 3.46 21.72 34.46
CA LYS A 160 2.47 21.22 33.52
C LYS A 160 1.66 22.37 32.95
N LEU A 161 1.02 22.15 31.81
CA LEU A 161 0.09 23.08 31.22
C LEU A 161 -1.34 22.56 31.38
N SER A 162 -2.26 23.48 31.70
CA SER A 162 -3.69 23.23 31.60
C SER A 162 -4.27 24.18 30.56
N TYR A 163 -5.09 23.66 29.66
CA TYR A 163 -5.75 24.43 28.63
C TYR A 163 -7.26 24.45 28.85
N LYS A 164 -7.88 25.56 28.52
CA LYS A 164 -9.33 25.73 28.54
C LYS A 164 -9.74 26.20 27.14
N ILE A 165 -10.54 25.38 26.45
CA ILE A 165 -11.03 25.58 25.10
C ILE A 165 -12.51 25.92 25.20
N ASP A 166 -12.92 27.10 24.85
CA ASP A 166 -14.32 27.49 24.69
C ASP A 166 -14.60 27.57 23.19
N MET A 167 -15.39 26.62 22.67
CA MET A 167 -15.70 26.57 21.25
C MET A 167 -16.72 27.63 20.85
N ALA A 168 -17.61 28.06 21.77
CA ALA A 168 -18.78 28.88 21.47
C ALA A 168 -19.70 28.24 20.39
N ASN A 169 -20.58 29.02 19.78
CA ASN A 169 -21.48 28.53 18.74
C ASN A 169 -20.86 28.75 17.35
N PRO A 170 -20.95 27.77 16.42
CA PRO A 170 -20.46 27.92 15.06
C PRO A 170 -21.40 28.88 14.25
N TYR A 171 -20.83 29.54 13.27
CA TYR A 171 -21.55 30.29 12.27
C TYR A 171 -21.82 29.45 11.03
N TYR A 172 -23.03 29.67 10.44
CA TYR A 172 -23.51 28.91 9.27
C TYR A 172 -23.66 29.80 8.04
N LEU A 173 -23.52 29.24 6.84
CA LEU A 173 -23.75 29.95 5.60
C LEU A 173 -25.27 30.17 5.35
N ASP A 174 -25.73 31.42 5.26
CA ASP A 174 -27.12 31.77 4.89
C ASP A 174 -27.31 31.81 3.37
N SER A 175 -26.32 32.40 2.66
CA SER A 175 -26.38 32.53 1.20
C SER A 175 -24.96 32.60 0.60
N VAL A 176 -24.81 32.09 -0.63
CA VAL A 176 -23.60 32.21 -1.41
C VAL A 176 -23.92 32.73 -2.80
N MET A 177 -23.41 33.90 -3.14
CA MET A 177 -23.69 34.60 -4.40
C MET A 177 -22.38 34.82 -5.17
N TYR A 178 -22.38 34.49 -6.46
CA TYR A 178 -21.27 34.75 -7.38
C TYR A 178 -21.59 36.02 -8.17
N LEU A 179 -20.77 37.07 -8.02
CA LEU A 179 -21.08 38.40 -8.55
C LEU A 179 -19.88 39.01 -9.28
N LYS A 180 -20.15 39.90 -10.22
CA LYS A 180 -19.16 40.71 -10.93
C LYS A 180 -18.19 39.92 -11.84
N TYR A 181 -18.59 38.74 -12.30
CA TYR A 181 -17.82 37.99 -13.31
C TYR A 181 -18.20 38.47 -14.72
N PRO A 182 -17.23 38.42 -15.68
CA PRO A 182 -17.53 38.64 -17.11
C PRO A 182 -18.56 37.61 -17.62
N PRO A 183 -19.39 37.96 -18.65
CA PRO A 183 -20.51 37.10 -19.07
C PRO A 183 -20.14 35.66 -19.36
N ARG A 184 -19.01 35.42 -20.04
CA ARG A 184 -18.52 34.07 -20.32
C ARG A 184 -18.10 33.29 -19.05
N ALA A 185 -17.44 33.96 -18.12
CA ALA A 185 -17.06 33.36 -16.84
C ALA A 185 -18.29 33.08 -15.95
N ASP A 186 -19.26 33.99 -15.94
CA ASP A 186 -20.54 33.83 -15.24
C ASP A 186 -21.31 32.60 -15.79
N SER A 187 -21.38 32.47 -17.12
CA SER A 187 -22.00 31.30 -17.76
C SER A 187 -21.33 29.98 -17.35
N LEU A 188 -19.97 29.94 -17.22
CA LEU A 188 -19.25 28.75 -16.73
C LEU A 188 -19.57 28.44 -15.27
N ILE A 189 -19.67 29.48 -14.42
CA ILE A 189 -20.05 29.29 -13.01
C ILE A 189 -21.46 28.71 -12.89
N ARG A 190 -22.42 29.24 -13.65
CA ARG A 190 -23.79 28.73 -13.67
C ARG A 190 -23.88 27.29 -14.17
N ALA A 191 -23.14 26.95 -15.24
CA ALA A 191 -23.10 25.59 -15.76
C ALA A 191 -22.50 24.58 -14.77
N ALA A 192 -21.62 25.02 -13.86
CA ALA A 192 -21.00 24.20 -12.83
C ALA A 192 -21.54 24.48 -11.42
N TYR A 193 -22.75 25.05 -11.32
CA TYR A 193 -23.32 25.49 -10.05
C TYR A 193 -23.51 24.33 -9.06
N ASP A 194 -23.93 23.16 -9.54
CA ASP A 194 -24.13 21.97 -8.69
C ASP A 194 -22.83 21.37 -8.14
N GLN A 195 -21.68 21.76 -8.71
CA GLN A 195 -20.35 21.31 -8.28
C GLN A 195 -19.72 22.23 -7.22
N ARG A 196 -20.45 23.25 -6.75
CA ARG A 196 -19.92 24.17 -5.73
C ARG A 196 -19.64 23.46 -4.42
N VAL A 197 -18.65 23.92 -3.69
CA VAL A 197 -18.27 23.39 -2.38
C VAL A 197 -19.08 24.03 -1.26
N LEU A 198 -19.49 25.30 -1.46
CA LEU A 198 -20.20 26.10 -0.46
C LEU A 198 -21.71 25.97 -0.63
N HIS A 199 -22.40 25.45 0.38
CA HIS A 199 -23.84 25.29 0.37
C HIS A 199 -24.50 26.10 1.53
N LYS A 200 -25.74 26.52 1.34
CA LYS A 200 -26.53 27.09 2.42
C LYS A 200 -26.71 26.08 3.55
N GLY A 201 -26.50 26.51 4.79
CA GLY A 201 -26.58 25.66 5.97
C GLY A 201 -25.29 24.97 6.35
N ASP A 202 -24.24 25.03 5.51
CA ASP A 202 -22.89 24.54 5.88
C ASP A 202 -22.31 25.42 7.00
N ASN A 203 -21.49 24.81 7.86
CA ASN A 203 -20.62 25.56 8.76
C ASN A 203 -19.70 26.46 7.95
N PHE A 204 -19.50 27.69 8.37
CA PHE A 204 -18.45 28.53 7.83
C PHE A 204 -17.09 27.86 8.02
N SER A 205 -16.27 27.84 6.98
CA SER A 205 -14.92 27.30 7.06
C SER A 205 -14.01 27.96 6.03
N VAL A 206 -12.90 28.50 6.47
CA VAL A 206 -11.86 29.09 5.60
C VAL A 206 -11.31 28.04 4.65
N LEU A 207 -11.18 26.79 5.09
CA LEU A 207 -10.74 25.68 4.22
C LEU A 207 -11.72 25.46 3.06
N LYS A 208 -13.03 25.45 3.31
CA LYS A 208 -14.03 25.34 2.24
C LYS A 208 -14.03 26.56 1.30
N LEU A 209 -13.74 27.76 1.82
CA LEU A 209 -13.55 28.95 0.97
C LEU A 209 -12.35 28.77 0.05
N GLU A 210 -11.24 28.24 0.54
CA GLU A 210 -10.06 27.98 -0.28
C GLU A 210 -10.32 26.86 -1.30
N GLU A 211 -11.02 25.80 -0.94
CA GLU A 211 -11.45 24.75 -1.88
C GLU A 211 -12.32 25.31 -3.00
N GLU A 212 -13.27 26.20 -2.69
CA GLU A 212 -14.11 26.85 -3.70
C GLU A 212 -13.30 27.77 -4.61
N ARG A 213 -12.33 28.49 -4.07
CA ARG A 213 -11.37 29.31 -4.81
C ARG A 213 -10.56 28.43 -5.80
N GLN A 214 -10.06 27.30 -5.36
CA GLN A 214 -9.33 26.34 -6.21
C GLN A 214 -10.24 25.71 -7.27
N ARG A 215 -11.50 25.37 -6.90
CA ARG A 215 -12.49 24.83 -7.84
C ARG A 215 -12.78 25.82 -8.98
N LEU A 216 -13.06 27.07 -8.64
CA LEU A 216 -13.32 28.12 -9.65
C LEU A 216 -12.09 28.39 -10.52
N SER A 217 -10.91 28.46 -9.93
CA SER A 217 -9.67 28.62 -10.69
C SER A 217 -9.47 27.47 -11.67
N THR A 218 -9.70 26.24 -11.21
CA THR A 218 -9.61 25.04 -12.06
C THR A 218 -10.67 25.05 -13.16
N LEU A 219 -11.90 25.47 -12.85
CA LEU A 219 -12.97 25.63 -13.82
C LEU A 219 -12.57 26.60 -14.95
N PHE A 220 -12.07 27.78 -14.60
CA PHE A 220 -11.65 28.79 -15.57
C PHE A 220 -10.43 28.30 -16.36
N ARG A 221 -9.40 27.75 -15.72
CA ARG A 221 -8.21 27.24 -16.41
C ARG A 221 -8.49 26.05 -17.33
N ASN A 222 -9.50 25.25 -17.04
CA ASN A 222 -9.96 24.21 -17.95
C ASN A 222 -10.74 24.75 -19.17
N ASN A 223 -11.20 26.00 -19.11
CA ASN A 223 -11.96 26.67 -20.15
C ASN A 223 -11.20 27.86 -20.77
N GLY A 224 -9.87 27.78 -20.82
CA GLY A 224 -9.03 28.68 -21.59
C GLY A 224 -8.31 29.76 -20.78
N TYR A 225 -8.70 30.06 -19.57
CA TYR A 225 -8.14 31.17 -18.79
C TYR A 225 -6.76 30.79 -18.19
N TYR A 226 -5.73 30.74 -19.02
CA TYR A 226 -4.39 30.26 -18.65
C TYR A 226 -3.77 31.05 -17.47
N TYR A 227 -3.87 32.39 -17.50
CA TYR A 227 -3.27 33.26 -16.49
C TYR A 227 -4.15 33.42 -15.23
N PHE A 228 -5.32 32.80 -15.19
CA PHE A 228 -6.19 32.89 -14.02
C PHE A 228 -5.59 32.15 -12.83
N ARG A 229 -5.59 32.77 -11.65
CA ARG A 229 -5.04 32.22 -10.42
C ARG A 229 -6.09 32.25 -9.30
N PRO A 230 -6.02 31.33 -8.31
CA PRO A 230 -6.94 31.32 -7.16
C PRO A 230 -6.97 32.64 -6.42
N GLU A 231 -5.84 33.32 -6.27
CA GLU A 231 -5.69 34.59 -5.55
C GLU A 231 -6.50 35.76 -6.17
N PHE A 232 -7.01 35.60 -7.39
CA PHE A 232 -7.87 36.56 -8.06
C PHE A 232 -9.32 36.49 -7.61
N ILE A 233 -9.68 35.56 -6.75
CA ILE A 233 -11.00 35.43 -6.15
C ILE A 233 -10.92 35.91 -4.71
N THR A 234 -11.90 36.72 -4.30
CA THR A 234 -12.05 37.16 -2.91
C THR A 234 -13.48 36.91 -2.43
N PHE A 235 -13.61 36.80 -1.13
CA PHE A 235 -14.88 36.60 -0.45
C PHE A 235 -15.25 37.88 0.34
N ARG A 236 -16.48 38.27 0.27
CA ARG A 236 -17.05 39.31 1.14
C ARG A 236 -18.10 38.65 2.03
N ALA A 237 -17.88 38.66 3.32
CA ALA A 237 -18.76 38.07 4.31
C ALA A 237 -19.56 39.18 5.02
N ASP A 238 -20.83 38.98 5.17
CA ASP A 238 -21.74 39.81 5.95
C ASP A 238 -22.29 38.95 7.11
N THR A 239 -21.91 39.29 8.33
CA THR A 239 -22.30 38.60 9.57
C THR A 239 -23.31 39.37 10.37
N LEU A 240 -23.71 40.60 9.91
CA LEU A 240 -24.56 41.49 10.66
C LEU A 240 -26.07 41.30 10.40
N ARG A 241 -26.41 40.70 9.25
CA ARG A 241 -27.80 40.53 8.83
C ARG A 241 -28.59 39.58 9.73
N LYS A 242 -27.98 38.49 10.15
CA LYS A 242 -28.61 37.45 10.99
C LYS A 242 -27.60 36.93 11.99
N PRO A 243 -27.88 36.92 13.29
CA PRO A 243 -27.02 36.38 14.30
C PRO A 243 -26.69 34.90 13.99
N GLY A 244 -25.41 34.52 14.10
CA GLY A 244 -24.94 33.15 13.83
C GLY A 244 -24.92 32.74 12.36
N MET A 245 -25.17 33.63 11.42
CA MET A 245 -25.23 33.37 9.99
C MET A 245 -24.28 34.27 9.21
N VAL A 246 -23.74 33.73 8.11
CA VAL A 246 -22.85 34.45 7.20
C VAL A 246 -23.41 34.45 5.79
N SER A 247 -23.61 35.64 5.21
CA SER A 247 -23.92 35.79 3.79
C SER A 247 -22.66 36.06 3.01
N LEU A 248 -22.32 35.19 2.06
CA LEU A 248 -21.07 35.24 1.27
C LEU A 248 -21.35 35.79 -0.14
N GLN A 249 -20.47 36.68 -0.58
CA GLN A 249 -20.33 37.11 -1.97
C GLN A 249 -18.94 36.66 -2.49
N VAL A 250 -18.93 35.82 -3.52
CA VAL A 250 -17.73 35.36 -4.21
C VAL A 250 -17.50 36.29 -5.41
N VAL A 251 -16.48 37.12 -5.36
CA VAL A 251 -16.23 38.17 -6.37
C VAL A 251 -14.79 38.16 -6.87
N PRO A 252 -14.56 38.62 -8.11
CA PRO A 252 -13.17 38.85 -8.56
C PRO A 252 -12.52 39.95 -7.70
N LYS A 253 -11.25 39.76 -7.38
CA LYS A 253 -10.46 40.78 -6.68
C LYS A 253 -10.30 42.04 -7.55
N ALA A 254 -10.18 43.21 -6.94
CA ALA A 254 -9.84 44.41 -7.67
C ALA A 254 -8.45 44.30 -8.27
N GLY A 255 -8.24 44.83 -9.51
CA GLY A 255 -6.93 44.83 -10.17
C GLY A 255 -6.51 43.51 -10.85
N VAL A 256 -7.42 42.56 -11.08
CA VAL A 256 -7.13 41.36 -11.88
C VAL A 256 -6.63 41.76 -13.27
N PRO A 257 -5.44 41.28 -13.72
CA PRO A 257 -4.88 41.62 -15.02
C PRO A 257 -5.83 41.28 -16.19
N ALA A 258 -5.79 42.07 -17.26
CA ALA A 258 -6.63 41.86 -18.44
C ALA A 258 -6.40 40.49 -19.06
N ASP A 259 -5.15 40.00 -19.07
CA ASP A 259 -4.79 38.70 -19.60
C ASP A 259 -5.39 37.54 -18.80
N ALA A 260 -5.65 37.72 -17.51
CA ALA A 260 -6.33 36.71 -16.70
C ALA A 260 -7.86 36.66 -16.94
N LYS A 261 -8.44 37.66 -17.65
CA LYS A 261 -9.88 37.77 -17.92
C LYS A 261 -10.30 37.22 -19.28
N LYS A 262 -9.34 36.82 -20.14
CA LYS A 262 -9.63 36.29 -21.48
C LYS A 262 -9.18 34.83 -21.62
N PRO A 263 -9.86 34.04 -22.47
CA PRO A 263 -9.43 32.68 -22.80
C PRO A 263 -8.30 32.68 -23.82
N TYR A 264 -7.49 31.63 -23.81
CA TYR A 264 -6.36 31.39 -24.72
C TYR A 264 -6.51 30.07 -25.48
N TYR A 265 -5.97 30.04 -26.69
CA TYR A 265 -5.93 28.88 -27.55
C TYR A 265 -4.47 28.37 -27.69
N ILE A 266 -4.31 27.08 -27.99
CA ILE A 266 -2.99 26.47 -28.19
C ILE A 266 -2.48 26.80 -29.58
N GLY A 267 -1.29 27.37 -29.66
CA GLY A 267 -0.54 27.64 -30.88
C GLY A 267 0.36 26.48 -31.33
N ASN A 268 1.56 26.82 -31.78
CA ASN A 268 2.57 25.83 -32.16
C ASN A 268 3.18 25.16 -30.92
N THR A 269 3.50 23.86 -31.06
CA THR A 269 4.18 23.09 -30.00
C THR A 269 5.59 22.76 -30.45
N SER A 270 6.59 23.19 -29.70
CA SER A 270 8.01 22.92 -29.91
C SER A 270 8.55 22.11 -28.74
N VAL A 271 9.21 21.00 -29.04
CA VAL A 271 9.79 20.10 -28.04
C VAL A 271 11.30 20.11 -28.18
N TYR A 272 12.01 20.43 -27.12
CA TYR A 272 13.47 20.47 -27.05
C TYR A 272 13.94 19.30 -26.22
N LEU A 273 14.69 18.37 -26.81
CA LEU A 273 15.23 17.19 -26.16
C LEU A 273 16.73 17.34 -25.92
N THR A 274 17.10 17.57 -24.68
CA THR A 274 18.50 17.60 -24.22
C THR A 274 18.94 16.19 -23.87
N GLY A 275 20.13 15.78 -24.29
CA GLY A 275 20.71 14.49 -23.98
C GLY A 275 21.00 14.32 -22.47
N TYR A 276 21.22 13.09 -22.02
CA TYR A 276 21.47 12.79 -20.60
C TYR A 276 22.80 13.35 -20.09
N LYS A 277 23.75 13.69 -20.98
CA LYS A 277 25.01 14.38 -20.67
C LYS A 277 24.91 15.91 -20.81
N GLY A 278 23.72 16.44 -21.11
CA GLY A 278 23.51 17.86 -21.35
C GLY A 278 23.71 18.30 -22.79
N GLU A 279 23.72 17.36 -23.76
CA GLU A 279 23.85 17.69 -25.17
C GLU A 279 22.64 18.50 -25.66
N GLU A 280 22.86 19.74 -26.02
CA GLU A 280 21.82 20.64 -26.50
C GLU A 280 21.34 20.26 -27.93
N PRO A 281 20.07 20.54 -28.25
CA PRO A 281 19.51 20.25 -29.56
C PRO A 281 20.21 21.01 -30.68
N THR A 282 20.70 20.31 -31.71
CA THR A 282 21.35 20.90 -32.92
C THR A 282 20.52 20.76 -34.18
N ASP A 283 19.60 19.78 -34.22
CA ASP A 283 18.76 19.44 -35.34
C ASP A 283 17.27 19.53 -34.97
N SER A 284 16.43 19.61 -36.01
CA SER A 284 14.97 19.60 -35.81
C SER A 284 14.25 18.78 -36.88
N ILE A 285 13.10 18.24 -36.50
CA ILE A 285 12.18 17.55 -37.41
C ILE A 285 10.73 17.99 -37.13
N VAL A 286 10.02 18.30 -38.21
CA VAL A 286 8.59 18.61 -38.12
C VAL A 286 7.81 17.31 -38.16
N PHE A 287 6.97 17.11 -37.16
CA PHE A 287 6.07 15.97 -37.06
C PHE A 287 4.63 16.47 -36.86
N PRO A 288 3.59 15.76 -37.32
CA PRO A 288 2.22 16.21 -37.16
C PRO A 288 1.89 16.57 -35.70
N GLY A 289 1.59 17.87 -35.48
CA GLY A 289 1.24 18.44 -34.17
C GLY A 289 2.40 18.99 -33.34
N MET A 290 3.68 18.83 -33.78
CA MET A 290 4.83 19.39 -33.05
C MET A 290 6.08 19.53 -33.91
N THR A 291 6.98 20.42 -33.51
CA THR A 291 8.37 20.48 -34.00
C THR A 291 9.27 19.90 -32.90
N LEU A 292 10.08 18.92 -33.26
CA LEU A 292 10.98 18.23 -32.30
C LEU A 292 12.42 18.67 -32.60
N HIS A 293 13.06 19.30 -31.63
CA HIS A 293 14.47 19.68 -31.63
C HIS A 293 15.27 18.65 -30.84
N TYR A 294 16.39 18.16 -31.38
CA TYR A 294 17.18 17.08 -30.79
C TYR A 294 18.66 17.19 -31.15
N SER A 295 19.52 16.45 -30.46
CA SER A 295 20.93 16.32 -30.76
C SER A 295 21.23 14.98 -31.43
N GLY A 296 22.25 14.97 -32.34
CA GLY A 296 22.73 13.79 -33.01
C GLY A 296 21.91 13.37 -34.25
N LYS A 297 22.32 12.26 -34.90
CA LYS A 297 21.76 11.81 -36.20
C LYS A 297 20.28 11.44 -36.19
N LYS A 298 19.70 11.15 -35.06
CA LYS A 298 18.28 10.75 -34.91
C LYS A 298 17.75 11.17 -33.54
N PRO A 299 16.46 11.55 -33.42
CA PRO A 299 15.84 11.86 -32.13
C PRO A 299 16.03 10.76 -31.11
N GLY A 300 16.34 11.10 -29.87
CA GLY A 300 16.51 10.14 -28.77
C GLY A 300 15.28 9.28 -28.49
N ILE A 301 14.10 9.72 -28.92
CA ILE A 301 12.84 8.96 -28.87
C ILE A 301 12.17 9.02 -30.26
N ARG A 302 11.44 7.98 -30.66
CA ARG A 302 10.65 7.98 -31.88
C ARG A 302 9.55 9.05 -31.81
N PRO A 303 9.43 10.01 -32.78
CA PRO A 303 8.46 11.11 -32.68
C PRO A 303 7.02 10.65 -32.46
N GLY A 304 6.61 9.55 -33.11
CA GLY A 304 5.26 8.99 -32.95
C GLY A 304 4.95 8.42 -31.56
N VAL A 305 5.97 8.05 -30.77
CA VAL A 305 5.77 7.64 -29.36
C VAL A 305 5.50 8.87 -28.50
N LEU A 306 6.24 9.95 -28.73
CA LEU A 306 6.11 11.20 -28.00
C LEU A 306 4.78 11.91 -28.36
N ALA A 307 4.45 12.04 -29.65
CA ALA A 307 3.24 12.73 -30.12
C ALA A 307 1.94 12.15 -29.54
N LYS A 308 1.89 10.84 -29.29
CA LYS A 308 0.73 10.17 -28.65
C LYS A 308 0.52 10.55 -27.19
N ARG A 309 1.48 11.24 -26.56
CA ARG A 309 1.41 11.68 -25.16
C ARG A 309 0.90 13.11 -24.99
N PHE A 310 0.74 13.86 -26.08
CA PHE A 310 0.15 15.18 -26.05
C PHE A 310 -1.37 15.10 -26.20
N PHE A 311 -2.11 15.60 -25.20
CA PHE A 311 -3.58 15.55 -25.14
C PHE A 311 -4.25 16.84 -25.65
N TYR A 312 -3.51 17.76 -26.23
CA TYR A 312 -4.00 18.97 -26.85
C TYR A 312 -3.52 19.08 -28.31
N GLN A 313 -4.17 19.93 -29.09
CA GLN A 313 -3.86 20.18 -30.48
C GLN A 313 -3.88 21.69 -30.75
N LYS A 314 -3.17 22.14 -31.80
CA LYS A 314 -3.19 23.53 -32.29
C LYS A 314 -4.62 23.97 -32.56
N GLY A 315 -4.98 25.20 -32.14
CA GLY A 315 -6.31 25.79 -32.29
C GLY A 315 -7.33 25.35 -31.19
N GLN A 316 -7.00 24.42 -30.35
CA GLN A 316 -7.86 24.04 -29.23
C GLN A 316 -7.73 25.04 -28.07
N LEU A 317 -8.84 25.23 -27.34
CA LEU A 317 -8.86 26.02 -26.12
C LEU A 317 -7.90 25.42 -25.10
N TYR A 318 -7.09 26.24 -24.44
CA TYR A 318 -6.23 25.79 -23.34
C TYR A 318 -7.06 25.07 -22.27
N SER A 319 -6.51 24.04 -21.69
CA SER A 319 -7.12 23.31 -20.56
C SER A 319 -6.02 22.76 -19.66
N GLN A 320 -6.09 23.16 -18.38
CA GLN A 320 -5.17 22.66 -17.34
C GLN A 320 -5.22 21.14 -17.19
N ALA A 321 -6.41 20.56 -17.26
CA ALA A 321 -6.57 19.10 -17.17
C ALA A 321 -5.84 18.39 -18.33
N ARG A 322 -5.91 18.92 -19.57
CA ARG A 322 -5.17 18.34 -20.70
C ARG A 322 -3.66 18.51 -20.56
N GLN A 323 -3.21 19.64 -20.02
CA GLN A 323 -1.80 19.85 -19.67
C GLN A 323 -1.34 18.83 -18.65
N ASN A 324 -2.06 18.66 -17.55
CA ASN A 324 -1.73 17.69 -16.49
C ASN A 324 -1.69 16.26 -17.05
N PHE A 325 -2.68 15.86 -17.84
CA PHE A 325 -2.66 14.55 -18.51
C PHE A 325 -1.45 14.37 -19.44
N THR A 326 -1.02 15.44 -20.13
CA THR A 326 0.19 15.39 -20.96
C THR A 326 1.43 15.21 -20.10
N GLN A 327 1.57 15.97 -19.02
CA GLN A 327 2.70 15.85 -18.08
C GLN A 327 2.76 14.46 -17.45
N GLU A 328 1.63 13.95 -16.95
CA GLU A 328 1.55 12.59 -16.39
C GLU A 328 1.88 11.51 -17.42
N ALA A 329 1.39 11.65 -18.65
CA ALA A 329 1.68 10.67 -19.71
C ALA A 329 3.15 10.67 -20.13
N LEU A 330 3.82 11.81 -20.08
CA LEU A 330 5.26 11.93 -20.33
C LEU A 330 6.07 11.39 -19.15
N ALA A 331 5.69 11.71 -17.92
CA ALA A 331 6.33 11.16 -16.73
C ALA A 331 6.26 9.62 -16.69
N ARG A 332 5.12 9.05 -17.09
CA ARG A 332 4.94 7.58 -17.20
C ARG A 332 5.84 6.91 -18.24
N LEU A 333 6.47 7.65 -19.15
CA LEU A 333 7.47 7.06 -20.04
C LEU A 333 8.74 6.62 -19.27
N GLY A 334 9.03 7.23 -18.11
CA GLY A 334 10.19 6.89 -17.26
C GLY A 334 11.56 7.14 -17.89
N ILE A 335 11.62 7.96 -18.95
CA ILE A 335 12.85 8.21 -19.72
C ILE A 335 13.40 9.62 -19.57
N PHE A 336 12.61 10.52 -18.99
CA PHE A 336 13.00 11.91 -18.74
C PHE A 336 13.30 12.13 -17.27
N LYS A 337 14.42 12.77 -16.99
CA LYS A 337 14.77 13.25 -15.65
C LYS A 337 13.83 14.37 -15.22
N PHE A 338 13.53 15.27 -16.16
CA PHE A 338 12.49 16.30 -16.02
C PHE A 338 11.92 16.67 -17.38
N ALA A 339 10.68 17.17 -17.38
CA ALA A 339 10.00 17.72 -18.54
C ALA A 339 9.23 18.96 -18.08
N GLU A 340 9.63 20.13 -18.57
CA GLU A 340 9.05 21.42 -18.22
C GLU A 340 8.27 21.98 -19.41
N PHE A 341 7.07 22.50 -19.13
CA PHE A 341 6.22 23.16 -20.09
C PHE A 341 6.23 24.67 -19.85
N ARG A 342 6.51 25.44 -20.89
CA ARG A 342 6.39 26.89 -20.91
C ARG A 342 5.40 27.30 -21.97
N TYR A 343 4.49 28.20 -21.61
CA TYR A 343 3.49 28.75 -22.49
C TYR A 343 3.80 30.24 -22.64
N ALA A 344 3.92 30.70 -23.88
CA ALA A 344 4.19 32.08 -24.21
C ALA A 344 3.20 32.57 -25.26
N PRO A 345 2.74 33.83 -25.20
CA PRO A 345 1.95 34.40 -26.28
C PRO A 345 2.66 34.23 -27.63
N GLN A 346 1.90 34.01 -28.70
CA GLN A 346 2.43 33.81 -30.06
C GLN A 346 3.10 35.07 -30.54
N ASP A 347 2.57 36.24 -30.21
CA ASP A 347 3.13 37.54 -30.45
C ASP A 347 2.92 38.47 -29.28
N THR A 348 3.52 39.68 -29.32
CA THR A 348 3.43 40.71 -28.27
C THR A 348 2.33 41.72 -28.55
N LEU A 349 1.50 41.53 -29.58
CA LEU A 349 0.45 42.46 -29.95
C LEU A 349 -0.68 42.46 -28.89
N PRO A 350 -1.26 43.63 -28.55
CA PRO A 350 -2.43 43.71 -27.71
C PRO A 350 -3.56 42.88 -28.32
N GLY A 351 -4.14 41.94 -27.55
CA GLY A 351 -5.22 41.07 -28.02
C GLY A 351 -4.80 39.66 -28.43
N CYS A 352 -3.51 39.34 -28.48
CA CYS A 352 -3.06 37.95 -28.70
C CYS A 352 -3.74 36.98 -27.73
N ASP A 353 -4.45 35.98 -28.28
CA ASP A 353 -5.19 34.94 -27.52
C ASP A 353 -4.61 33.55 -27.75
N THR A 354 -3.46 33.46 -28.42
CA THR A 354 -2.82 32.20 -28.79
C THR A 354 -1.51 32.01 -28.00
N LEU A 355 -1.34 30.84 -27.39
CA LEU A 355 -0.18 30.43 -26.61
C LEU A 355 0.63 29.39 -27.37
N ASN A 356 1.85 29.70 -27.76
CA ASN A 356 2.83 28.71 -28.19
C ASN A 356 3.33 27.90 -26.99
N VAL A 357 3.46 26.60 -27.20
CA VAL A 357 3.91 25.65 -26.16
C VAL A 357 5.34 25.25 -26.44
N ARG A 358 6.21 25.49 -25.47
CA ARG A 358 7.58 24.98 -25.45
C ARG A 358 7.73 23.94 -24.36
N MET A 359 8.14 22.74 -24.72
CA MET A 359 8.51 21.68 -23.78
C MET A 359 10.03 21.51 -23.82
N ASN A 360 10.69 21.67 -22.69
CA ASN A 360 12.10 21.32 -22.50
C ASN A 360 12.16 20.01 -21.71
N ALA A 361 12.80 18.99 -22.26
CA ALA A 361 12.94 17.70 -21.58
C ALA A 361 14.38 17.19 -21.67
N THR A 362 14.91 16.74 -20.54
CA THR A 362 16.23 16.12 -20.47
C THR A 362 16.07 14.63 -20.22
N PHE A 363 16.76 13.81 -21.01
CA PHE A 363 16.78 12.38 -20.83
C PHE A 363 17.42 12.02 -19.49
N ASP A 364 16.88 11.00 -18.85
CA ASP A 364 17.48 10.35 -17.70
C ASP A 364 18.61 9.40 -18.14
N LEU A 365 19.40 8.94 -17.15
CA LEU A 365 20.44 7.93 -17.38
C LEU A 365 19.85 6.68 -18.07
N PRO A 366 20.48 6.19 -19.13
CA PRO A 366 19.94 5.07 -19.89
C PRO A 366 20.00 3.72 -19.18
N TYR A 367 20.89 3.58 -18.21
CA TYR A 367 21.05 2.36 -17.41
C TYR A 367 20.76 2.64 -15.94
N ASP A 368 20.12 1.67 -15.30
CA ASP A 368 19.78 1.66 -13.89
C ASP A 368 20.17 0.30 -13.31
N GLY A 369 20.98 0.29 -12.27
CA GLY A 369 21.46 -0.91 -11.57
C GLY A 369 20.98 -0.87 -10.13
N GLU A 370 20.38 -1.97 -9.67
CA GLU A 370 19.86 -2.11 -8.31
C GLU A 370 20.39 -3.42 -7.71
N LEU A 371 20.83 -3.36 -6.47
CA LEU A 371 21.21 -4.50 -5.68
C LEU A 371 20.40 -4.49 -4.38
N GLU A 372 19.54 -5.48 -4.23
CA GLU A 372 18.68 -5.65 -3.05
C GLU A 372 19.21 -6.83 -2.22
N PHE A 373 19.32 -6.61 -0.92
CA PHE A 373 19.55 -7.68 0.06
C PHE A 373 18.33 -7.81 0.94
N ASN A 374 17.86 -9.03 1.13
CA ASN A 374 16.74 -9.32 1.99
C ASN A 374 17.02 -10.51 2.90
N VAL A 375 16.28 -10.62 3.98
CA VAL A 375 16.22 -11.79 4.86
C VAL A 375 14.75 -12.22 4.92
N THR A 376 14.51 -13.46 4.59
CA THR A 376 13.14 -14.01 4.57
C THR A 376 13.02 -15.04 5.71
N THR A 377 11.95 -14.89 6.50
CA THR A 377 11.53 -15.90 7.48
C THR A 377 10.16 -16.42 7.07
N LYS A 378 10.01 -17.73 6.95
CA LYS A 378 8.78 -18.40 6.55
C LYS A 378 8.13 -19.09 7.75
N SER A 379 6.81 -19.21 7.74
CA SER A 379 6.05 -19.97 8.75
C SER A 379 6.35 -21.47 8.76
N THR A 380 7.11 -21.96 7.77
CA THR A 380 7.65 -23.33 7.69
C THR A 380 8.99 -23.47 8.39
N ASP A 381 9.33 -22.58 9.33
CA ASP A 381 10.60 -22.56 10.07
C ASP A 381 11.85 -22.48 9.17
N GLN A 382 11.71 -21.87 8.02
CA GLN A 382 12.82 -21.60 7.12
C GLN A 382 13.17 -20.12 7.15
N THR A 383 14.43 -19.82 7.41
CA THR A 383 14.96 -18.45 7.44
C THR A 383 16.22 -18.38 6.61
N GLY A 384 16.45 -17.29 5.93
CA GLY A 384 17.70 -17.09 5.23
C GLY A 384 17.80 -15.81 4.43
N PRO A 385 19.03 -15.47 4.01
CA PRO A 385 19.32 -14.31 3.18
C PRO A 385 18.93 -14.53 1.73
N GLY A 386 18.60 -13.45 1.06
CA GLY A 386 18.43 -13.37 -0.38
C GLY A 386 19.14 -12.15 -0.95
N ALA A 387 19.51 -12.22 -2.20
CA ALA A 387 20.03 -11.09 -2.95
C ALA A 387 19.38 -11.06 -4.34
N ILE A 388 19.07 -9.87 -4.82
CA ILE A 388 18.53 -9.64 -6.15
C ILE A 388 19.39 -8.56 -6.81
N PHE A 389 19.97 -8.89 -7.93
CA PHE A 389 20.65 -7.94 -8.80
C PHE A 389 19.76 -7.65 -10.00
N SER A 390 19.47 -6.39 -10.27
CA SER A 390 18.67 -5.93 -11.39
C SER A 390 19.45 -4.93 -12.21
N LEU A 391 19.50 -5.12 -13.53
CA LEU A 391 20.08 -4.19 -14.49
C LEU A 391 19.03 -3.86 -15.54
N SER A 392 18.69 -2.57 -15.66
CA SER A 392 17.67 -2.09 -16.57
C SER A 392 18.26 -1.10 -17.57
N ARG A 393 17.85 -1.21 -18.82
CA ARG A 393 18.10 -0.24 -19.87
C ARG A 393 16.81 0.48 -20.26
N LYS A 394 16.72 1.75 -19.92
CA LYS A 394 15.59 2.62 -20.25
C LYS A 394 15.62 3.00 -21.74
N ASN A 395 14.47 3.30 -22.29
CA ASN A 395 14.30 3.77 -23.67
C ASN A 395 14.89 2.84 -24.74
N PHE A 396 14.75 1.55 -24.55
CA PHE A 396 15.25 0.54 -25.50
C PHE A 396 14.66 0.77 -26.88
N MET A 397 15.52 0.75 -27.90
CA MET A 397 15.19 1.04 -29.31
C MET A 397 14.46 2.38 -29.54
N ARG A 398 14.61 3.37 -28.67
CA ARG A 398 13.95 4.68 -28.71
C ARG A 398 12.41 4.59 -28.67
N THR A 399 11.87 3.57 -28.01
CA THR A 399 10.43 3.29 -27.95
C THR A 399 9.84 3.60 -26.57
N ALA A 400 10.63 4.16 -25.66
CA ALA A 400 10.36 4.28 -24.22
C ALA A 400 10.14 2.92 -23.55
N ALA A 401 10.57 1.82 -24.15
CA ALA A 401 10.54 0.51 -23.51
C ALA A 401 11.72 0.37 -22.54
N THR A 402 11.51 -0.38 -21.46
CA THR A 402 12.55 -0.78 -20.52
C THR A 402 12.90 -2.24 -20.73
N LEU A 403 14.16 -2.53 -21.01
CA LEU A 403 14.69 -3.88 -21.05
C LEU A 403 15.41 -4.13 -19.73
N SER A 404 14.95 -5.14 -18.96
CA SER A 404 15.53 -5.46 -17.65
C SER A 404 16.03 -6.90 -17.63
N PHE A 405 17.17 -7.08 -16.99
CA PHE A 405 17.75 -8.35 -16.61
C PHE A 405 17.78 -8.42 -15.08
N GLN A 406 17.37 -9.55 -14.52
CA GLN A 406 17.37 -9.76 -13.07
C GLN A 406 17.99 -11.13 -12.76
N LEU A 407 18.86 -11.14 -11.75
CA LEU A 407 19.43 -12.33 -11.15
C LEU A 407 19.02 -12.37 -9.68
N LYS A 408 18.40 -13.47 -9.26
CA LYS A 408 17.95 -13.71 -7.88
C LYS A 408 18.69 -14.90 -7.30
N GLY A 409 19.16 -14.76 -6.08
CA GLY A 409 19.70 -15.85 -5.28
C GLY A 409 19.12 -15.81 -3.88
N SER A 410 18.70 -16.95 -3.33
CA SER A 410 18.31 -17.07 -1.93
C SER A 410 18.82 -18.38 -1.35
N TYR A 411 19.12 -18.34 -0.06
CA TYR A 411 19.59 -19.48 0.69
C TYR A 411 18.82 -19.53 2.01
N GLU A 412 18.21 -20.66 2.33
CA GLU A 412 17.34 -20.83 3.50
C GLU A 412 17.79 -22.03 4.31
N TRP A 413 17.83 -21.88 5.63
CA TRP A 413 18.05 -22.97 6.58
C TRP A 413 16.85 -23.14 7.49
N GLN A 414 16.68 -24.33 8.03
CA GLN A 414 15.59 -24.60 9.00
C GLN A 414 16.02 -24.16 10.40
N THR A 415 15.13 -23.40 11.07
CA THR A 415 15.41 -22.81 12.40
C THR A 415 14.95 -23.67 13.56
N ASN A 416 14.01 -24.60 13.37
CA ASN A 416 13.55 -25.52 14.41
C ASN A 416 14.21 -26.91 14.28
N SER A 417 14.79 -27.41 15.38
CA SER A 417 15.24 -28.77 15.49
C SER A 417 14.05 -29.71 15.71
N THR A 418 13.71 -30.52 14.72
CA THR A 418 12.82 -31.67 14.95
C THR A 418 13.49 -32.69 15.88
N ALA A 419 12.68 -33.36 16.69
CA ALA A 419 13.06 -34.25 17.80
C ALA A 419 13.99 -35.45 17.46
N ASP A 420 14.39 -35.61 16.25
CA ASP A 420 15.33 -36.65 15.79
C ASP A 420 16.77 -36.15 15.77
N GLY A 421 17.32 -35.67 16.86
CA GLY A 421 18.75 -35.53 17.18
C GLY A 421 19.83 -35.28 16.10
N ASN A 422 19.49 -35.29 14.83
CA ASN A 422 20.34 -35.05 13.69
C ASN A 422 20.05 -33.67 13.10
N SER A 423 20.65 -32.66 13.65
CA SER A 423 20.68 -31.28 13.14
C SER A 423 21.51 -31.18 11.84
N SER A 424 21.21 -32.00 10.82
CA SER A 424 21.73 -31.72 9.51
C SER A 424 20.98 -30.51 8.98
N LYS A 425 21.65 -29.39 8.92
CA LYS A 425 21.20 -28.12 8.36
C LYS A 425 20.54 -28.37 7.01
N LEU A 426 19.19 -28.30 7.01
CA LEU A 426 18.38 -28.45 5.80
C LEU A 426 18.53 -27.20 4.98
N ASN A 427 19.49 -27.18 4.08
CA ASN A 427 19.80 -26.02 3.27
C ASN A 427 19.00 -26.08 1.97
N SER A 428 18.09 -25.16 1.78
CA SER A 428 17.40 -24.93 0.52
C SER A 428 18.00 -23.72 -0.17
N TYR A 429 18.14 -23.74 -1.48
CA TYR A 429 18.53 -22.56 -2.24
C TYR A 429 17.69 -22.41 -3.50
N GLU A 430 17.48 -21.18 -3.91
CA GLU A 430 16.83 -20.82 -5.17
C GLU A 430 17.77 -19.89 -5.96
N LEU A 431 18.02 -20.24 -7.22
CA LEU A 431 18.69 -19.38 -8.18
C LEU A 431 17.73 -19.10 -9.31
N GLY A 432 17.55 -17.83 -9.67
CA GLY A 432 16.66 -17.44 -10.73
C GLY A 432 17.23 -16.33 -11.60
N THR A 433 16.88 -16.35 -12.87
CA THR A 433 17.18 -15.28 -13.82
C THR A 433 15.93 -14.93 -14.60
N SER A 434 15.77 -13.65 -14.92
CA SER A 434 14.68 -13.23 -15.79
C SER A 434 15.09 -12.07 -16.69
N PHE A 435 14.50 -12.06 -17.89
CA PHE A 435 14.54 -10.96 -18.84
C PHE A 435 13.14 -10.42 -19.03
N SER A 436 12.96 -9.11 -18.93
CA SER A 436 11.69 -8.46 -19.19
C SER A 436 11.86 -7.29 -20.16
N LEU A 437 10.90 -7.16 -21.07
CA LEU A 437 10.77 -6.03 -21.97
C LEU A 437 9.40 -5.40 -21.73
N GLU A 438 9.40 -4.18 -21.22
CA GLU A 438 8.21 -3.48 -20.79
C GLU A 438 7.98 -2.21 -21.59
N TYR A 439 6.79 -2.08 -22.16
CA TYR A 439 6.34 -0.89 -22.89
C TYR A 439 5.32 -0.11 -22.05
N PRO A 440 5.48 1.20 -21.84
CA PRO A 440 4.49 2.03 -21.13
C PRO A 440 3.29 2.37 -22.02
N ARG A 441 2.81 1.40 -22.79
CA ARG A 441 1.67 1.49 -23.71
C ARG A 441 1.23 0.08 -24.12
N LEU A 442 0.04 -0.03 -24.70
CA LEU A 442 -0.38 -1.27 -25.36
C LEU A 442 0.34 -1.41 -26.73
N VAL A 443 0.89 -2.60 -26.96
CA VAL A 443 1.57 -2.98 -28.21
C VAL A 443 0.82 -4.16 -28.81
N LEU A 444 -0.24 -3.88 -29.58
CA LEU A 444 -1.08 -4.86 -30.28
C LEU A 444 -1.11 -4.55 -31.77
N PRO A 445 -0.92 -5.55 -32.65
CA PRO A 445 -0.80 -5.33 -34.10
C PRO A 445 -2.04 -4.74 -34.76
N TRP A 446 -3.24 -4.99 -34.24
CA TRP A 446 -4.52 -4.58 -34.84
C TRP A 446 -5.32 -3.55 -34.01
N MET A 447 -4.69 -2.88 -33.08
CA MET A 447 -5.41 -1.94 -32.21
C MET A 447 -5.67 -0.59 -32.86
N SER A 448 -6.89 -0.06 -32.69
CA SER A 448 -7.26 1.26 -33.22
C SER A 448 -6.45 2.39 -32.57
N LYS A 449 -6.16 3.45 -33.32
CA LYS A 449 -5.44 4.63 -32.84
C LYS A 449 -6.10 5.27 -31.62
N LYS A 450 -7.42 5.14 -31.47
CA LYS A 450 -8.20 5.69 -30.34
C LYS A 450 -7.89 4.97 -29.03
N MET A 451 -7.76 3.64 -29.03
CA MET A 451 -7.40 2.87 -27.83
C MET A 451 -5.95 3.09 -27.40
N MET A 452 -5.05 3.42 -28.32
CA MET A 452 -3.65 3.71 -28.01
C MET A 452 -3.45 5.05 -27.29
N ARG A 453 -4.45 5.94 -27.27
CA ARG A 453 -4.38 7.30 -26.68
C ARG A 453 -5.20 7.37 -25.39
N SER A 454 -4.88 6.51 -24.44
CA SER A 454 -5.54 6.51 -23.13
C SER A 454 -4.95 7.55 -22.19
N ARG A 455 -5.83 8.20 -21.41
CA ARG A 455 -5.46 9.09 -20.29
C ARG A 455 -4.93 8.31 -19.08
N PHE A 456 -5.31 7.04 -18.99
CA PHE A 456 -4.95 6.17 -17.87
C PHE A 456 -3.76 5.27 -18.22
N PRO A 457 -3.06 4.73 -17.23
CA PRO A 457 -1.93 3.84 -17.42
C PRO A 457 -2.24 2.66 -18.33
N GLN A 458 -1.32 2.36 -19.22
CA GLN A 458 -1.33 1.19 -20.08
C GLN A 458 0.07 0.61 -20.12
N HIS A 459 0.17 -0.71 -20.09
CA HIS A 459 1.44 -1.41 -20.03
C HIS A 459 1.40 -2.68 -20.88
N THR A 460 2.50 -3.03 -21.50
CA THR A 460 2.70 -4.32 -22.15
C THR A 460 4.00 -4.90 -21.65
N SER A 461 3.98 -6.10 -21.15
CA SER A 461 5.13 -6.80 -20.61
C SER A 461 5.38 -8.12 -21.33
N PHE A 462 6.61 -8.35 -21.74
CA PHE A 462 7.14 -9.61 -22.22
C PHE A 462 8.19 -10.07 -21.23
N LYS A 463 8.01 -11.24 -20.61
CA LYS A 463 8.92 -11.75 -19.60
C LYS A 463 9.33 -13.18 -19.92
N LEU A 464 10.62 -13.47 -19.83
CA LEU A 464 11.18 -14.80 -19.85
C LEU A 464 11.90 -15.04 -18.51
N TYR A 465 11.80 -16.23 -17.97
CA TYR A 465 12.44 -16.57 -16.72
C TYR A 465 12.91 -17.99 -16.69
N ALA A 466 13.96 -18.25 -15.91
CA ALA A 466 14.41 -19.57 -15.53
C ALA A 466 14.79 -19.54 -14.05
N SER A 467 14.41 -20.56 -13.30
CA SER A 467 14.80 -20.71 -11.90
C SER A 467 15.08 -22.16 -11.55
N GLN A 468 16.02 -22.35 -10.64
CA GLN A 468 16.36 -23.64 -10.08
C GLN A 468 16.11 -23.57 -8.57
N LEU A 469 15.21 -24.41 -8.09
CA LEU A 469 14.89 -24.58 -6.68
C LEU A 469 15.49 -25.92 -6.20
N ASN A 470 16.34 -25.86 -5.21
CA ASN A 470 16.80 -27.04 -4.48
C ASN A 470 16.13 -27.06 -3.10
N ARG A 471 15.31 -28.05 -2.85
CA ARG A 471 14.75 -28.38 -1.54
C ARG A 471 15.54 -29.52 -0.94
N ALA A 472 16.43 -29.22 0.00
CA ALA A 472 17.25 -30.22 0.65
C ALA A 472 16.39 -31.37 1.23
N ARG A 473 16.83 -32.61 1.05
CA ARG A 473 16.15 -33.89 1.39
C ARG A 473 14.89 -34.22 0.59
N PHE A 474 14.46 -33.38 -0.35
CA PHE A 474 13.27 -33.67 -1.15
C PHE A 474 13.58 -33.75 -2.62
N PHE A 475 13.79 -32.61 -3.27
CA PHE A 475 13.93 -32.55 -4.71
C PHE A 475 14.73 -31.35 -5.20
N LYS A 476 15.20 -31.44 -6.42
CA LYS A 476 15.74 -30.37 -7.23
C LYS A 476 14.85 -30.15 -8.43
N MET A 477 14.31 -28.94 -8.58
CA MET A 477 13.37 -28.59 -9.64
C MET A 477 13.91 -27.44 -10.47
N LEU A 478 13.83 -27.56 -11.78
CA LEU A 478 14.08 -26.52 -12.77
C LEU A 478 12.74 -26.01 -13.28
N SER A 479 12.57 -24.71 -13.30
CA SER A 479 11.40 -24.05 -13.87
C SER A 479 11.84 -23.02 -14.90
N PHE A 480 11.21 -23.00 -16.06
CA PHE A 480 11.41 -21.93 -17.03
C PHE A 480 10.10 -21.60 -17.73
N GLY A 481 10.01 -20.38 -18.22
CA GLY A 481 8.77 -19.97 -18.86
C GLY A 481 8.84 -18.60 -19.50
N GLY A 482 7.70 -18.23 -20.08
CA GLY A 482 7.50 -16.93 -20.69
C GLY A 482 6.07 -16.44 -20.51
N THR A 483 5.93 -15.12 -20.43
CA THR A 483 4.63 -14.47 -20.24
C THR A 483 4.53 -13.24 -21.12
N VAL A 484 3.36 -13.04 -21.71
CA VAL A 484 2.97 -11.79 -22.38
C VAL A 484 1.74 -11.26 -21.66
N SER A 485 1.80 -10.04 -21.14
CA SER A 485 0.68 -9.42 -20.45
C SER A 485 0.41 -8.00 -20.92
N TYR A 486 -0.86 -7.62 -20.87
CA TYR A 486 -1.40 -6.32 -21.21
C TYR A 486 -2.19 -5.79 -20.03
N ASP A 487 -1.70 -4.73 -19.41
CA ASP A 487 -2.37 -4.01 -18.33
C ASP A 487 -2.95 -2.71 -18.87
N PHE A 488 -4.21 -2.42 -18.57
CA PHE A 488 -4.82 -1.15 -18.94
C PHE A 488 -5.92 -0.74 -17.99
N GLN A 489 -6.10 0.55 -17.86
CA GLN A 489 -7.13 1.17 -17.03
C GLN A 489 -8.08 1.96 -17.95
N PRO A 490 -9.36 1.58 -18.08
CA PRO A 490 -10.34 2.38 -18.80
C PRO A 490 -10.84 3.58 -17.99
N SER A 491 -10.70 3.54 -16.66
CA SER A 491 -11.10 4.58 -15.72
C SER A 491 -10.20 4.63 -14.49
N ARG A 492 -10.46 5.58 -13.58
CA ARG A 492 -9.70 5.68 -12.31
C ARG A 492 -9.91 4.49 -11.38
N VAL A 493 -11.03 3.78 -11.51
CA VAL A 493 -11.46 2.72 -10.58
C VAL A 493 -11.37 1.31 -11.17
N TRP A 494 -11.24 1.15 -12.48
CA TRP A 494 -11.16 -0.13 -13.16
C TRP A 494 -9.77 -0.37 -13.73
N LYS A 495 -9.21 -1.54 -13.44
CA LYS A 495 -7.98 -2.05 -14.03
C LYS A 495 -8.26 -3.43 -14.64
N HIS A 496 -7.68 -3.68 -15.80
CA HIS A 496 -7.76 -4.96 -16.49
C HIS A 496 -6.34 -5.44 -16.81
N THR A 497 -6.11 -6.73 -16.59
CA THR A 497 -4.88 -7.43 -16.98
C THR A 497 -5.28 -8.61 -17.86
N VAL A 498 -4.82 -8.60 -19.10
CA VAL A 498 -5.02 -9.71 -20.05
C VAL A 498 -3.66 -10.37 -20.29
N THR A 499 -3.57 -11.65 -20.00
CA THR A 499 -2.37 -12.46 -20.26
C THR A 499 -2.73 -13.52 -21.31
N PRO A 500 -2.63 -13.22 -22.60
CA PRO A 500 -3.00 -14.17 -23.65
C PRO A 500 -2.04 -15.34 -23.77
N PHE A 501 -0.84 -15.19 -23.22
CA PHE A 501 0.17 -16.23 -23.29
C PHE A 501 0.97 -16.27 -21.98
N ARG A 502 0.89 -17.39 -21.30
CA ARG A 502 1.74 -17.79 -20.17
C ARG A 502 2.15 -19.24 -20.40
N LEU A 503 3.41 -19.51 -20.58
CA LEU A 503 3.97 -20.85 -20.63
C LEU A 503 4.88 -21.02 -19.43
N ALA A 504 4.64 -22.02 -18.62
CA ALA A 504 5.55 -22.47 -17.57
C ALA A 504 5.86 -23.95 -17.79
N PHE A 505 7.10 -24.34 -17.61
CA PHE A 505 7.55 -25.71 -17.60
C PHE A 505 8.30 -25.98 -16.32
N ASN A 506 7.86 -26.97 -15.56
CA ASN A 506 8.48 -27.42 -14.34
C ASN A 506 9.01 -28.84 -14.56
N THR A 507 10.24 -29.11 -14.17
CA THR A 507 10.82 -30.44 -14.26
C THR A 507 11.62 -30.77 -13.00
N LEU A 508 11.35 -31.94 -12.44
CA LEU A 508 12.14 -32.53 -11.37
C LEU A 508 13.43 -33.10 -11.97
N GLN A 509 14.56 -32.55 -11.56
CA GLN A 509 15.87 -33.02 -12.03
C GLN A 509 16.43 -34.12 -11.16
N HIS A 510 16.16 -34.06 -9.87
CA HIS A 510 16.67 -35.02 -8.89
C HIS A 510 15.68 -35.13 -7.75
N THR A 511 15.37 -36.34 -7.32
CA THR A 511 14.53 -36.65 -6.16
C THR A 511 15.35 -37.55 -5.20
N THR A 512 14.94 -37.54 -3.94
CA THR A 512 15.52 -38.41 -2.92
C THR A 512 14.62 -39.63 -2.71
N THR A 513 15.19 -40.77 -2.33
CA THR A 513 14.43 -42.00 -2.03
C THR A 513 13.30 -41.78 -1.05
N ARG A 514 13.51 -40.89 -0.07
CA ARG A 514 12.49 -40.49 0.91
C ARG A 514 11.32 -39.73 0.24
N PHE A 515 11.63 -38.82 -0.66
CA PHE A 515 10.64 -38.08 -1.42
C PHE A 515 9.87 -39.02 -2.36
N ASP A 516 10.57 -39.91 -3.05
CA ASP A 516 9.95 -40.87 -3.96
C ASP A 516 8.98 -41.79 -3.22
N THR A 517 9.31 -42.26 -2.01
CA THR A 517 8.42 -43.06 -1.18
C THR A 517 7.10 -42.30 -0.82
N ILE A 518 7.18 -41.01 -0.57
CA ILE A 518 6.02 -40.18 -0.27
C ILE A 518 5.16 -39.98 -1.52
N VAL A 519 5.81 -39.68 -2.63
CA VAL A 519 5.14 -39.42 -3.91
C VAL A 519 4.50 -40.68 -4.49
N ASP A 520 5.14 -41.84 -4.34
CA ASP A 520 4.61 -43.13 -4.82
C ASP A 520 3.35 -43.57 -4.04
N LYS A 521 3.30 -43.25 -2.75
CA LYS A 521 2.10 -43.50 -1.94
C LYS A 521 0.94 -42.55 -2.31
N ASN A 522 1.23 -41.43 -2.96
CA ASN A 522 0.23 -40.42 -3.33
C ASN A 522 0.28 -40.11 -4.83
N ARG A 523 -0.53 -40.81 -5.62
CA ARG A 523 -0.63 -40.64 -7.09
C ARG A 523 -0.94 -39.21 -7.48
N SER A 524 -1.78 -38.50 -6.72
CA SER A 524 -2.15 -37.11 -7.01
C SER A 524 -0.95 -36.16 -6.83
N LEU A 525 -0.12 -36.42 -5.83
CA LEU A 525 1.10 -35.66 -5.58
C LEU A 525 2.12 -35.93 -6.70
N LYS A 526 2.25 -37.19 -7.13
CA LYS A 526 3.09 -37.60 -8.27
C LYS A 526 2.73 -36.86 -9.55
N ILE A 527 1.43 -36.75 -9.85
CA ILE A 527 0.94 -36.03 -11.03
C ILE A 527 1.17 -34.52 -10.87
N SER A 528 0.87 -33.94 -9.69
CA SER A 528 0.92 -32.51 -9.47
C SER A 528 2.34 -31.91 -9.42
N LEU A 529 3.33 -32.72 -9.03
CA LEU A 529 4.75 -32.35 -8.99
C LEU A 529 5.54 -32.86 -10.20
N GLY A 530 4.94 -33.72 -11.04
CA GLY A 530 5.59 -34.30 -12.21
C GLY A 530 5.99 -33.25 -13.26
N ASN A 531 6.81 -33.68 -14.21
CA ASN A 531 7.24 -32.85 -15.32
C ASN A 531 6.04 -32.48 -16.19
N GLN A 532 5.76 -31.19 -16.34
CA GLN A 532 4.61 -30.74 -17.11
C GLN A 532 4.73 -29.33 -17.63
N PHE A 533 4.09 -29.07 -18.77
CA PHE A 533 3.84 -27.75 -19.28
C PHE A 533 2.53 -27.19 -18.72
N ILE A 534 2.50 -25.87 -18.49
CA ILE A 534 1.31 -25.13 -18.10
C ILE A 534 1.12 -24.00 -19.13
N PRO A 535 0.59 -24.33 -20.32
CA PRO A 535 0.23 -23.32 -21.31
C PRO A 535 -1.10 -22.70 -20.91
N ALA A 536 -1.08 -21.48 -20.43
CA ALA A 536 -2.25 -20.80 -19.87
C ALA A 536 -2.50 -19.43 -20.49
N MET A 537 -3.74 -19.01 -20.43
CA MET A 537 -4.19 -17.64 -20.64
C MET A 537 -5.00 -17.20 -19.43
N SER A 538 -4.90 -15.91 -19.07
CA SER A 538 -5.67 -15.37 -17.95
C SER A 538 -6.20 -13.97 -18.24
N TYR A 539 -7.30 -13.67 -17.57
CA TYR A 539 -7.91 -12.34 -17.54
C TYR A 539 -8.25 -11.99 -16.11
N THR A 540 -7.75 -10.85 -15.65
CA THR A 540 -8.04 -10.31 -14.33
C THR A 540 -8.65 -8.92 -14.48
N PHE A 541 -9.70 -8.63 -13.74
CA PHE A 541 -10.20 -7.29 -13.57
C PHE A 541 -10.22 -6.91 -12.11
N THR A 542 -9.90 -5.65 -11.83
CA THR A 542 -9.86 -5.09 -10.49
C THR A 542 -10.71 -3.82 -10.47
N TYR A 543 -11.59 -3.72 -9.50
CA TYR A 543 -12.32 -2.49 -9.15
C TYR A 543 -11.80 -1.95 -7.83
N ASP A 544 -11.42 -0.68 -7.80
CA ASP A 544 -10.97 0.02 -6.59
C ASP A 544 -11.55 1.42 -6.56
N ASN A 545 -12.40 1.71 -5.57
CA ASN A 545 -13.01 3.01 -5.43
C ASN A 545 -12.23 3.99 -4.54
N ALA A 546 -11.07 3.62 -4.00
CA ALA A 546 -10.23 4.49 -3.18
C ALA A 546 -9.91 5.86 -3.84
N PRO A 547 -9.64 5.94 -5.18
CA PRO A 547 -9.42 7.23 -5.85
C PRO A 547 -10.62 8.19 -5.82
N LEU A 548 -11.82 7.70 -5.50
CA LEU A 548 -13.04 8.53 -5.39
C LEU A 548 -13.20 9.18 -4.01
N LYS A 549 -12.30 8.87 -3.05
CA LYS A 549 -12.32 9.39 -1.66
C LYS A 549 -13.69 9.24 -0.98
N LYS A 550 -14.38 8.13 -1.23
CA LYS A 550 -15.66 7.83 -0.58
C LYS A 550 -15.44 7.44 0.89
N ARG A 551 -16.48 7.61 1.73
CA ARG A 551 -16.46 7.21 3.14
C ARG A 551 -16.09 5.74 3.33
N ASN A 552 -16.59 4.86 2.46
CA ASN A 552 -16.31 3.43 2.49
C ASN A 552 -15.53 3.03 1.24
N ASN A 553 -14.49 2.24 1.42
CA ASN A 553 -13.67 1.73 0.33
C ASN A 553 -14.10 0.31 -0.03
N LEU A 554 -14.23 0.06 -1.33
CA LEU A 554 -14.47 -1.25 -1.92
C LEU A 554 -13.36 -1.56 -2.93
N TRP A 555 -12.69 -2.67 -2.71
CA TRP A 555 -11.77 -3.28 -3.65
C TRP A 555 -12.30 -4.66 -4.03
N TRP A 556 -12.37 -4.95 -5.32
CA TRP A 556 -12.83 -6.22 -5.86
C TRP A 556 -11.95 -6.65 -7.01
N GLU A 557 -11.43 -7.87 -6.95
CA GLU A 557 -10.64 -8.47 -8.00
C GLU A 557 -11.17 -9.84 -8.36
N THR A 558 -11.27 -10.13 -9.67
CA THR A 558 -11.60 -11.46 -10.16
C THR A 558 -10.65 -11.83 -11.28
N SER A 559 -10.13 -13.05 -11.20
CA SER A 559 -9.21 -13.63 -12.18
C SER A 559 -9.76 -14.93 -12.73
N PHE A 560 -9.71 -15.06 -14.04
CA PHE A 560 -10.03 -16.27 -14.79
C PHE A 560 -8.77 -16.79 -15.46
N THR A 561 -8.45 -18.07 -15.28
CA THR A 561 -7.31 -18.72 -15.94
C THR A 561 -7.79 -19.97 -16.65
N SER A 562 -7.40 -20.11 -17.91
CA SER A 562 -7.64 -21.26 -18.76
C SER A 562 -6.30 -21.85 -19.17
N ALA A 563 -5.99 -23.05 -18.74
CA ALA A 563 -4.72 -23.73 -19.05
C ALA A 563 -4.96 -24.95 -19.92
N GLY A 564 -4.11 -25.18 -20.92
CA GLY A 564 -4.10 -26.34 -21.80
C GLY A 564 -5.28 -26.43 -22.77
N ASN A 565 -6.29 -25.57 -22.64
CA ASN A 565 -7.51 -25.67 -23.46
C ASN A 565 -7.27 -25.29 -24.91
N LEU A 566 -6.51 -24.21 -25.16
CA LEU A 566 -6.13 -23.84 -26.53
C LEU A 566 -5.25 -24.94 -27.18
N THR A 567 -4.33 -25.51 -26.43
CA THR A 567 -3.49 -26.65 -26.88
C THR A 567 -4.37 -27.85 -27.22
N SER A 568 -5.34 -28.21 -26.34
CA SER A 568 -6.28 -29.32 -26.59
C SER A 568 -7.18 -29.05 -27.77
N LEU A 569 -7.58 -27.79 -28.04
CA LEU A 569 -8.34 -27.39 -29.20
C LEU A 569 -7.55 -27.61 -30.51
N VAL A 570 -6.26 -27.25 -30.49
CA VAL A 570 -5.36 -27.54 -31.62
C VAL A 570 -5.27 -29.05 -31.86
N TYR A 571 -5.06 -29.85 -30.81
CA TYR A 571 -5.05 -31.31 -30.94
C TYR A 571 -6.38 -31.85 -31.51
N ALA A 572 -7.51 -31.29 -31.10
CA ALA A 572 -8.82 -31.68 -31.62
C ALA A 572 -8.97 -31.39 -33.12
N ALA A 573 -8.43 -30.29 -33.61
CA ALA A 573 -8.36 -29.96 -35.04
C ALA A 573 -7.51 -30.96 -35.85
N PHE A 574 -6.59 -31.68 -35.20
CA PHE A 574 -5.78 -32.74 -35.80
C PHE A 574 -6.29 -34.19 -35.49
N GLY A 575 -7.54 -34.31 -35.06
CA GLY A 575 -8.23 -35.60 -34.89
C GLY A 575 -8.10 -36.28 -33.54
N LYS A 576 -7.45 -35.66 -32.54
CA LYS A 576 -7.42 -36.15 -31.16
C LYS A 576 -8.53 -35.53 -30.32
N GLY A 577 -9.24 -36.31 -29.53
CA GLY A 577 -10.33 -35.81 -28.67
C GLY A 577 -9.91 -34.66 -27.74
N PHE A 578 -10.76 -33.66 -27.61
CA PHE A 578 -10.47 -32.48 -26.73
C PHE A 578 -10.22 -32.90 -25.27
N LYS A 579 -10.95 -33.89 -24.76
CA LYS A 579 -10.81 -34.41 -23.40
C LYS A 579 -9.99 -35.69 -23.34
N GLU A 580 -9.37 -36.11 -24.42
CA GLU A 580 -8.50 -37.30 -24.47
C GLU A 580 -7.27 -37.09 -23.58
N THR A 581 -6.83 -38.13 -22.89
CA THR A 581 -5.64 -38.17 -22.07
C THR A 581 -4.38 -38.43 -22.90
N ASP A 582 -3.23 -38.31 -22.29
CA ASP A 582 -1.89 -38.64 -22.87
C ASP A 582 -1.42 -37.72 -24.02
N LYS A 583 -1.99 -36.55 -24.17
CA LYS A 583 -1.49 -35.53 -25.09
C LYS A 583 -0.20 -34.90 -24.50
N LYS A 584 0.81 -34.78 -25.33
CA LYS A 584 2.14 -34.25 -24.94
C LYS A 584 2.52 -33.03 -25.75
N LEU A 585 3.04 -32.02 -25.09
CA LEU A 585 3.67 -30.86 -25.71
C LEU A 585 5.19 -31.04 -25.54
N LEU A 586 5.97 -31.07 -26.64
CA LEU A 586 7.42 -31.34 -26.61
C LEU A 586 7.79 -32.57 -25.75
N ASN A 587 7.11 -33.67 -25.97
CA ASN A 587 7.28 -34.96 -25.25
C ASN A 587 6.92 -34.94 -23.74
N SER A 588 6.41 -33.86 -23.21
CA SER A 588 5.98 -33.76 -21.81
C SER A 588 4.47 -33.53 -21.72
N PRO A 589 3.77 -34.10 -20.73
CA PRO A 589 2.36 -33.84 -20.53
C PRO A 589 2.11 -32.36 -20.21
N TYR A 590 0.94 -31.86 -20.54
CA TYR A 590 0.53 -30.51 -20.19
C TYR A 590 -0.71 -30.49 -19.31
N ALA A 591 -0.77 -29.51 -18.40
CA ALA A 591 -1.90 -29.31 -17.53
C ALA A 591 -3.11 -28.75 -18.31
N GLN A 592 -4.30 -29.31 -18.06
CA GLN A 592 -5.55 -28.81 -18.62
C GLN A 592 -6.56 -28.52 -17.48
N PHE A 593 -6.86 -27.24 -17.27
CA PHE A 593 -7.77 -26.81 -16.20
C PHE A 593 -8.41 -25.45 -16.48
N LEU A 594 -9.49 -25.17 -15.75
CA LEU A 594 -10.07 -23.84 -15.57
C LEU A 594 -9.93 -23.44 -14.09
N LYS A 595 -9.53 -22.20 -13.86
CA LYS A 595 -9.40 -21.62 -12.51
C LYS A 595 -10.06 -20.25 -12.46
N MET A 596 -10.87 -20.03 -11.45
CA MET A 596 -11.46 -18.74 -11.14
C MET A 596 -11.14 -18.38 -9.70
N THR A 597 -10.73 -17.13 -9.46
CA THR A 597 -10.59 -16.57 -8.12
C THR A 597 -11.32 -15.26 -8.05
N SER A 598 -12.01 -14.99 -6.96
CA SER A 598 -12.64 -13.69 -6.70
C SER A 598 -12.40 -13.28 -5.26
N GLU A 599 -11.98 -12.05 -5.07
CA GLU A 599 -11.71 -11.47 -3.76
C GLU A 599 -12.36 -10.09 -3.65
N VAL A 600 -13.12 -9.89 -2.59
CA VAL A 600 -13.77 -8.62 -2.26
C VAL A 600 -13.27 -8.15 -0.90
N ARG A 601 -12.81 -6.91 -0.82
CA ARG A 601 -12.41 -6.24 0.42
C ARG A 601 -13.22 -4.98 0.60
N CYS A 602 -13.79 -4.81 1.78
CA CYS A 602 -14.50 -3.59 2.15
C CYS A 602 -13.89 -2.98 3.40
N LEU A 603 -13.70 -1.68 3.38
CA LEU A 603 -13.31 -0.90 4.55
C LEU A 603 -14.43 0.08 4.87
N PHE A 604 -15.10 -0.15 5.99
CA PHE A 604 -16.19 0.68 6.49
C PHE A 604 -15.67 1.63 7.56
N LYS A 605 -15.84 2.94 7.35
CA LYS A 605 -15.54 3.94 8.38
C LYS A 605 -16.72 4.01 9.36
N VAL A 606 -16.53 3.48 10.58
CA VAL A 606 -17.53 3.46 11.65
C VAL A 606 -17.43 4.71 12.50
N GLY A 607 -16.22 5.13 12.81
CA GLY A 607 -15.90 6.38 13.50
C GLY A 607 -14.76 7.10 12.80
N GLU A 608 -14.28 8.22 13.35
CA GLU A 608 -13.20 8.98 12.69
C GLU A 608 -11.93 8.18 12.53
N LYS A 609 -11.53 7.45 13.58
CA LYS A 609 -10.34 6.58 13.63
C LYS A 609 -10.68 5.09 13.79
N GLN A 610 -11.98 4.74 13.59
CA GLN A 610 -12.48 3.36 13.77
C GLN A 610 -12.94 2.80 12.43
N HIS A 611 -12.48 1.59 12.11
CA HIS A 611 -12.78 0.94 10.84
C HIS A 611 -13.16 -0.52 11.04
N ILE A 612 -14.11 -1.00 10.23
CA ILE A 612 -14.35 -2.43 10.04
C ILE A 612 -13.82 -2.80 8.67
N ALA A 613 -12.78 -3.63 8.64
CA ALA A 613 -12.26 -4.21 7.42
C ALA A 613 -12.84 -5.61 7.25
N THR A 614 -13.33 -5.92 6.04
CA THR A 614 -13.85 -7.24 5.70
C THR A 614 -13.21 -7.74 4.42
N ARG A 615 -13.02 -9.05 4.33
CA ARG A 615 -12.53 -9.76 3.15
C ARG A 615 -13.34 -11.01 2.93
N LEU A 616 -13.73 -11.24 1.69
CA LEU A 616 -14.29 -12.49 1.22
C LEU A 616 -13.50 -12.94 0.01
N MET A 617 -12.93 -14.13 0.06
CA MET A 617 -12.18 -14.73 -1.05
C MET A 617 -12.74 -16.10 -1.39
N GLY A 618 -13.05 -16.30 -2.66
CA GLY A 618 -13.45 -17.57 -3.21
C GLY A 618 -12.57 -17.99 -4.38
N GLY A 619 -12.32 -19.27 -4.53
CA GLY A 619 -11.59 -19.83 -5.67
C GLY A 619 -12.08 -21.21 -6.03
N ILE A 620 -12.10 -21.51 -7.33
CA ILE A 620 -12.40 -22.83 -7.87
C ILE A 620 -11.42 -23.18 -8.98
N LEU A 621 -10.92 -24.38 -8.94
CA LEU A 621 -9.96 -24.95 -9.88
C LEU A 621 -10.49 -26.31 -10.35
N TYR A 622 -10.78 -26.44 -11.63
CA TYR A 622 -11.31 -27.67 -12.21
C TYR A 622 -10.36 -28.22 -13.27
N ALA A 623 -9.64 -29.29 -12.92
CA ALA A 623 -8.77 -30.02 -13.83
C ALA A 623 -9.57 -31.08 -14.58
N TYR A 624 -9.33 -31.24 -15.88
CA TYR A 624 -10.01 -32.20 -16.73
C TYR A 624 -9.20 -32.51 -18.00
N GLY A 625 -9.68 -33.52 -18.78
CA GLY A 625 -9.04 -33.89 -20.04
C GLY A 625 -7.68 -34.54 -19.83
N ASN A 626 -6.61 -33.84 -20.26
CA ASN A 626 -5.28 -34.42 -20.29
C ASN A 626 -4.74 -34.84 -18.91
N GLN A 627 -5.18 -34.13 -17.85
CA GLN A 627 -4.84 -34.47 -16.46
C GLN A 627 -6.03 -34.22 -15.54
N THR A 628 -6.26 -35.14 -14.60
CA THR A 628 -7.36 -35.06 -13.63
C THR A 628 -7.02 -34.27 -12.37
N VAL A 629 -5.74 -34.01 -12.13
CA VAL A 629 -5.21 -33.23 -11.00
C VAL A 629 -4.44 -32.04 -11.54
N ALA A 630 -4.69 -30.86 -10.99
CA ALA A 630 -3.98 -29.67 -11.36
C ALA A 630 -2.57 -29.62 -10.78
N PRO A 631 -1.63 -28.88 -11.41
CA PRO A 631 -0.30 -28.66 -10.86
C PRO A 631 -0.35 -28.14 -9.43
N TYR A 632 0.54 -28.62 -8.58
CA TYR A 632 0.65 -28.23 -7.18
C TYR A 632 0.78 -26.69 -7.02
N SER A 633 1.51 -26.04 -7.92
CA SER A 633 1.69 -24.59 -7.93
C SER A 633 0.39 -23.79 -8.19
N GLU A 634 -0.65 -24.44 -8.74
CA GLU A 634 -1.92 -23.78 -9.06
C GLU A 634 -3.02 -24.11 -8.03
N GLN A 635 -2.83 -25.12 -7.18
CA GLN A 635 -3.80 -25.52 -6.16
C GLN A 635 -3.90 -24.47 -5.04
N PHE A 636 -5.06 -24.41 -4.38
CA PHE A 636 -5.31 -23.51 -3.28
C PHE A 636 -4.81 -24.09 -1.95
N TYR A 637 -4.41 -23.18 -1.05
CA TYR A 637 -4.10 -23.48 0.34
C TYR A 637 -4.59 -22.35 1.25
N ILE A 638 -4.62 -22.57 2.56
CA ILE A 638 -5.14 -21.63 3.57
C ILE A 638 -4.27 -21.62 4.82
N GLY A 639 -4.48 -20.62 5.69
CA GLY A 639 -3.75 -20.40 6.95
C GLY A 639 -2.65 -19.34 6.87
N GLY A 640 -2.17 -18.90 8.02
CA GLY A 640 -1.10 -17.93 8.18
C GLY A 640 -1.55 -16.49 8.41
N ALA A 641 -0.60 -15.60 8.61
CA ALA A 641 -0.78 -14.21 9.05
C ALA A 641 -1.71 -13.36 8.17
N ASN A 642 -1.87 -13.67 6.89
CA ASN A 642 -2.73 -12.97 5.94
C ASN A 642 -3.92 -13.79 5.46
N SER A 643 -4.29 -14.84 6.21
CA SER A 643 -5.39 -15.76 5.92
C SER A 643 -6.14 -16.03 7.23
N ILE A 644 -6.17 -17.27 7.73
CA ILE A 644 -6.76 -17.60 9.03
C ILE A 644 -5.65 -17.60 10.07
N ARG A 645 -5.58 -16.54 10.87
CA ARG A 645 -4.45 -16.24 11.78
C ARG A 645 -4.30 -17.17 12.97
N ALA A 646 -5.29 -17.98 13.26
CA ALA A 646 -5.19 -19.01 14.30
C ALA A 646 -4.43 -20.26 13.85
N PHE A 647 -4.14 -20.40 12.55
CA PHE A 647 -3.56 -21.59 11.95
C PHE A 647 -2.33 -21.26 11.13
N THR A 648 -1.34 -22.15 11.12
CA THR A 648 -0.16 -21.99 10.28
C THR A 648 -0.48 -22.17 8.79
N VAL A 649 0.40 -21.69 7.93
CA VAL A 649 0.23 -21.85 6.47
C VAL A 649 0.21 -23.33 6.12
N ARG A 650 -0.81 -23.75 5.35
CA ARG A 650 -1.00 -25.13 4.90
C ARG A 650 -1.11 -26.12 6.06
N SER A 651 -1.85 -25.78 7.11
CA SER A 651 -2.13 -26.69 8.22
C SER A 651 -3.60 -27.10 8.32
N ILE A 652 -4.40 -26.70 7.31
CA ILE A 652 -5.83 -26.94 7.28
C ILE A 652 -6.24 -27.44 5.90
N GLY A 653 -7.12 -28.45 5.86
CA GLY A 653 -7.74 -28.97 4.66
C GLY A 653 -6.91 -30.04 3.94
N PRO A 654 -7.42 -30.59 2.82
CA PRO A 654 -8.74 -30.31 2.27
C PRO A 654 -9.89 -30.87 3.11
N GLY A 655 -10.94 -30.08 3.26
CA GLY A 655 -12.12 -30.47 4.04
C GLY A 655 -11.80 -30.85 5.47
N SER A 656 -12.25 -32.05 5.88
CA SER A 656 -11.94 -32.65 7.20
C SER A 656 -10.78 -33.67 7.16
N TYR A 657 -10.03 -33.73 6.06
CA TYR A 657 -8.86 -34.59 5.93
C TYR A 657 -7.71 -34.09 6.82
N ARG A 658 -7.06 -35.02 7.51
CA ARG A 658 -5.86 -34.81 8.27
C ARG A 658 -4.78 -35.79 7.85
N PRO A 659 -3.60 -35.33 7.42
CA PRO A 659 -2.48 -36.21 7.12
C PRO A 659 -2.06 -37.03 8.34
N GLU A 660 -1.77 -38.32 8.15
CA GLU A 660 -1.26 -39.19 9.21
C GLU A 660 0.12 -38.76 9.66
N ASP A 661 0.99 -38.38 8.72
CA ASP A 661 2.32 -37.88 8.97
C ASP A 661 2.35 -36.35 8.91
N LYS A 662 2.35 -35.68 10.05
CA LYS A 662 2.41 -34.22 10.18
C LYS A 662 3.67 -33.60 9.55
N GLN A 663 4.75 -34.37 9.38
CA GLN A 663 6.01 -33.88 8.85
C GLN A 663 5.93 -33.51 7.36
N TYR A 664 4.96 -34.09 6.63
CA TYR A 664 4.71 -33.88 5.20
C TYR A 664 3.32 -33.30 4.87
N GLY A 665 2.53 -33.01 5.91
CA GLY A 665 1.17 -32.49 5.80
C GLY A 665 1.07 -31.30 4.85
N TYR A 666 2.07 -30.41 4.83
CA TYR A 666 2.09 -29.21 3.98
C TYR A 666 2.05 -29.54 2.46
N LEU A 667 2.41 -30.75 2.04
CA LEU A 667 2.28 -31.19 0.64
C LEU A 667 0.86 -31.64 0.31
N ASP A 668 0.14 -32.19 1.28
CA ASP A 668 -1.19 -32.75 1.11
C ASP A 668 -2.33 -31.73 1.38
N GLU A 669 -2.06 -30.68 2.12
CA GLU A 669 -3.03 -29.69 2.57
C GLU A 669 -3.30 -28.63 1.50
N THR A 670 -3.69 -29.07 0.31
CA THR A 670 -4.09 -28.28 -0.83
C THR A 670 -5.45 -28.73 -1.36
N GLY A 671 -6.18 -27.82 -2.03
CA GLY A 671 -7.51 -28.11 -2.54
C GLY A 671 -7.80 -27.48 -3.91
N ASP A 672 -8.91 -27.90 -4.48
CA ASP A 672 -9.45 -27.40 -5.76
C ASP A 672 -10.42 -26.24 -5.55
N VAL A 673 -11.02 -26.13 -4.36
CA VAL A 673 -11.92 -25.03 -3.97
C VAL A 673 -11.35 -24.36 -2.74
N LYS A 674 -11.42 -23.04 -2.68
CA LYS A 674 -11.08 -22.22 -1.52
C LYS A 674 -12.23 -21.30 -1.19
N LEU A 675 -12.55 -21.20 0.09
CA LEU A 675 -13.41 -20.15 0.63
C LEU A 675 -12.77 -19.59 1.90
N GLU A 676 -12.68 -18.28 1.99
CA GLU A 676 -12.08 -17.57 3.11
C GLU A 676 -12.85 -16.28 3.38
N ALA A 677 -13.20 -16.04 4.64
CA ALA A 677 -13.88 -14.84 5.12
C ALA A 677 -13.14 -14.29 6.35
N ASN A 678 -12.87 -13.00 6.34
CA ASN A 678 -12.19 -12.30 7.42
C ASN A 678 -12.95 -11.02 7.77
N VAL A 679 -13.06 -10.75 9.07
CA VAL A 679 -13.62 -9.51 9.60
C VAL A 679 -12.68 -8.99 10.68
N GLU A 680 -12.29 -7.73 10.59
CA GLU A 680 -11.40 -7.08 11.55
C GLU A 680 -11.92 -5.71 11.94
N TYR A 681 -12.19 -5.50 13.23
CA TYR A 681 -12.49 -4.21 13.80
C TYR A 681 -11.21 -3.56 14.30
N ARG A 682 -10.90 -2.37 13.80
CA ARG A 682 -9.71 -1.57 14.11
C ARG A 682 -10.13 -0.34 14.90
N PHE A 683 -9.51 -0.11 16.04
CA PHE A 683 -9.83 1.01 16.93
C PHE A 683 -8.56 1.66 17.48
N PRO A 684 -8.58 2.97 17.75
CA PRO A 684 -7.42 3.66 18.32
C PRO A 684 -7.23 3.27 19.78
N ILE A 685 -5.98 3.13 20.21
CA ILE A 685 -5.60 2.94 21.62
C ILE A 685 -4.95 4.22 22.13
N LEU A 686 -3.87 4.65 21.48
CA LEU A 686 -3.09 5.82 21.88
C LEU A 686 -2.18 6.30 20.73
N GLY A 687 -2.32 7.55 20.33
CA GLY A 687 -1.52 8.11 19.22
C GLY A 687 -1.66 7.25 17.96
N ASP A 688 -0.53 6.75 17.45
CA ASP A 688 -0.45 5.90 16.27
C ASP A 688 -0.57 4.39 16.55
N LEU A 689 -0.91 4.03 17.79
CA LEU A 689 -1.16 2.65 18.20
C LEU A 689 -2.65 2.33 18.12
N TYR A 690 -2.99 1.33 17.33
CA TYR A 690 -4.35 0.82 17.15
C TYR A 690 -4.46 -0.61 17.66
N GLY A 691 -5.61 -0.93 18.23
CA GLY A 691 -6.03 -2.28 18.53
C GLY A 691 -6.81 -2.88 17.35
N ALA A 692 -6.81 -4.20 17.29
CA ALA A 692 -7.65 -4.95 16.36
C ALA A 692 -8.27 -6.14 17.08
N ALA A 693 -9.54 -6.42 16.77
CA ALA A 693 -10.19 -7.68 17.10
C ALA A 693 -10.68 -8.31 15.79
N PHE A 694 -10.50 -9.61 15.60
CA PHE A 694 -10.78 -10.24 14.34
C PHE A 694 -11.44 -11.62 14.46
N LEU A 695 -12.12 -11.98 13.39
CA LEU A 695 -12.71 -13.29 13.16
C LEU A 695 -12.34 -13.75 11.74
N ASP A 696 -11.71 -14.91 11.64
CA ASP A 696 -11.26 -15.52 10.40
C ASP A 696 -11.89 -16.90 10.23
N ALA A 697 -12.45 -17.18 9.05
CA ALA A 697 -13.08 -18.46 8.75
C ALA A 697 -12.73 -18.91 7.34
N GLY A 698 -12.60 -20.21 7.11
CA GLY A 698 -12.41 -20.75 5.76
C GLY A 698 -11.83 -22.15 5.74
N ASN A 699 -11.72 -22.70 4.54
CA ASN A 699 -11.03 -23.96 4.26
C ASN A 699 -10.75 -24.09 2.76
N VAL A 700 -10.06 -25.16 2.40
CA VAL A 700 -9.94 -25.65 1.03
C VAL A 700 -10.60 -27.04 0.91
N TRP A 701 -11.08 -27.39 -0.27
CA TRP A 701 -11.75 -28.68 -0.53
C TRP A 701 -11.34 -29.23 -1.88
N LEU A 702 -11.54 -30.54 -2.04
CA LEU A 702 -11.44 -31.22 -3.33
C LEU A 702 -12.79 -31.22 -4.04
N LEU A 703 -12.77 -31.14 -5.37
CA LEU A 703 -13.96 -31.35 -6.23
C LEU A 703 -14.22 -32.81 -6.56
N ARG A 704 -13.20 -33.66 -6.41
CA ARG A 704 -13.26 -35.09 -6.70
C ARG A 704 -12.47 -35.87 -5.66
N GLU A 705 -12.93 -37.11 -5.40
CA GLU A 705 -12.14 -38.07 -4.64
C GLU A 705 -10.84 -38.41 -5.36
N GLN A 706 -9.78 -38.45 -4.61
CA GLN A 706 -8.46 -38.86 -5.11
C GLN A 706 -8.18 -40.29 -4.63
N LYS A 707 -8.03 -41.22 -5.58
CA LYS A 707 -7.85 -42.63 -5.27
C LYS A 707 -6.43 -43.10 -5.60
N ASN A 708 -5.92 -44.05 -4.79
CA ASN A 708 -4.67 -44.76 -5.07
C ASN A 708 -4.88 -45.78 -6.19
N GLU A 709 -3.86 -46.57 -6.51
CA GLU A 709 -3.94 -47.63 -7.53
C GLU A 709 -4.88 -48.78 -7.12
N GLU A 710 -5.09 -48.95 -5.81
CA GLU A 710 -5.98 -49.97 -5.21
C GLU A 710 -7.43 -49.49 -5.14
N GLY A 711 -7.73 -48.24 -5.55
CA GLY A 711 -9.07 -47.64 -5.56
C GLY A 711 -9.52 -47.01 -4.24
N GLU A 712 -8.65 -46.95 -3.23
CA GLU A 712 -8.92 -46.34 -1.92
C GLU A 712 -8.81 -44.83 -1.98
N ASN A 713 -9.66 -44.12 -1.25
CA ASN A 713 -9.61 -42.65 -1.16
C ASN A 713 -8.43 -42.23 -0.30
N ILE A 714 -7.47 -41.51 -0.91
CA ILE A 714 -6.22 -41.07 -0.27
C ILE A 714 -6.46 -39.88 0.68
N ARG A 715 -7.54 -39.13 0.47
CA ARG A 715 -7.91 -37.94 1.29
C ARG A 715 -9.36 -38.02 1.72
N PRO A 716 -9.70 -38.96 2.63
CA PRO A 716 -11.05 -39.15 3.11
C PRO A 716 -11.52 -37.89 3.86
N GLY A 717 -12.75 -37.41 3.57
CA GLY A 717 -13.29 -36.18 4.11
C GLY A 717 -12.84 -34.88 3.39
N GLY A 718 -11.97 -34.99 2.38
CA GLY A 718 -11.47 -33.83 1.62
C GLY A 718 -12.47 -33.26 0.60
N LEU A 719 -13.53 -34.01 0.23
CA LEU A 719 -14.51 -33.62 -0.78
C LEU A 719 -15.44 -32.51 -0.28
N LEU A 720 -15.71 -31.52 -1.13
CA LEU A 720 -16.73 -30.49 -0.87
C LEU A 720 -18.13 -31.10 -0.91
N THR A 721 -18.82 -31.12 0.21
CA THR A 721 -20.20 -31.58 0.31
C THR A 721 -21.03 -30.60 1.15
N LEU A 722 -22.22 -30.28 0.71
CA LEU A 722 -23.15 -29.39 1.43
C LEU A 722 -23.46 -29.91 2.85
N ARG A 723 -23.52 -31.23 3.02
CA ARG A 723 -23.82 -31.87 4.31
C ARG A 723 -22.76 -31.62 5.38
N ASN A 724 -21.48 -31.56 4.98
CA ASN A 724 -20.36 -31.41 5.92
C ASN A 724 -19.72 -30.01 5.87
N PHE A 725 -20.26 -29.10 5.04
CA PHE A 725 -19.64 -27.79 4.80
C PHE A 725 -19.36 -27.05 6.11
N ALA A 726 -20.39 -26.83 6.95
CA ALA A 726 -20.24 -26.05 8.19
C ALA A 726 -19.24 -26.66 9.19
N LYS A 727 -19.16 -28.00 9.23
CA LYS A 727 -18.21 -28.73 10.10
C LYS A 727 -16.79 -28.74 9.57
N SER A 728 -16.62 -28.56 8.27
CA SER A 728 -15.32 -28.54 7.62
C SER A 728 -14.72 -27.13 7.48
N VAL A 729 -15.40 -26.07 7.96
CA VAL A 729 -14.87 -24.71 7.96
C VAL A 729 -14.05 -24.50 9.25
N ALA A 730 -12.76 -24.21 9.10
CA ALA A 730 -11.93 -23.78 10.21
C ALA A 730 -12.34 -22.37 10.68
N LEU A 731 -12.37 -22.14 11.97
CA LEU A 731 -12.73 -20.86 12.58
C LEU A 731 -11.67 -20.43 13.58
N GLY A 732 -11.23 -19.18 13.49
CA GLY A 732 -10.32 -18.56 14.42
C GLY A 732 -10.73 -17.14 14.75
N THR A 733 -10.42 -16.70 15.94
CA THR A 733 -10.57 -15.31 16.38
C THR A 733 -9.25 -14.80 16.93
N GLY A 734 -9.19 -13.56 17.35
CA GLY A 734 -8.00 -13.05 18.01
C GLY A 734 -8.00 -11.55 18.18
N VAL A 735 -6.91 -11.11 18.78
CA VAL A 735 -6.63 -9.69 19.00
C VAL A 735 -5.27 -9.33 18.41
N GLY A 736 -5.08 -8.07 18.08
CA GLY A 736 -3.82 -7.62 17.51
C GLY A 736 -3.52 -6.17 17.84
N LEU A 737 -2.26 -5.84 17.73
CA LEU A 737 -1.74 -4.46 17.81
C LEU A 737 -1.26 -4.01 16.43
N ARG A 738 -1.48 -2.75 16.12
CA ARG A 738 -1.08 -2.08 14.88
C ARG A 738 -0.38 -0.78 15.26
N TYR A 739 0.89 -0.66 14.91
CA TYR A 739 1.62 0.58 15.07
C TYR A 739 1.81 1.23 13.70
N ASP A 740 1.09 2.32 13.46
CA ASP A 740 1.07 3.01 12.17
C ASP A 740 2.13 4.11 12.14
N LEU A 741 3.18 3.89 11.36
CA LEU A 741 4.27 4.85 11.15
C LEU A 741 4.02 5.75 9.91
N THR A 742 2.78 5.82 9.39
CA THR A 742 2.37 6.51 8.16
C THR A 742 2.90 5.87 6.86
N PHE A 743 4.17 5.48 6.79
CA PHE A 743 4.79 4.79 5.65
C PHE A 743 4.86 3.27 5.84
N LEU A 744 4.62 2.78 7.05
CA LEU A 744 4.73 1.37 7.44
C LEU A 744 3.83 1.10 8.63
N VAL A 745 3.09 -0.02 8.59
CA VAL A 745 2.32 -0.52 9.74
C VAL A 745 3.01 -1.77 10.28
N ILE A 746 3.42 -1.74 11.54
CA ILE A 746 3.93 -2.92 12.26
C ILE A 746 2.74 -3.60 12.94
N ARG A 747 2.65 -4.90 12.77
CA ARG A 747 1.52 -5.71 13.24
C ARG A 747 1.97 -6.88 14.09
N LEU A 748 1.29 -7.06 15.23
CA LEU A 748 1.42 -8.23 16.07
C LEU A 748 0.02 -8.80 16.32
N ASP A 749 -0.24 -10.03 15.88
CA ASP A 749 -1.52 -10.71 15.99
C ASP A 749 -1.39 -11.95 16.88
N LEU A 750 -2.32 -12.11 17.84
CA LEU A 750 -2.55 -13.32 18.59
C LEU A 750 -3.84 -13.98 18.10
N GLY A 751 -3.71 -15.03 17.31
CA GLY A 751 -4.81 -15.84 16.82
C GLY A 751 -5.17 -16.94 17.82
N ILE A 752 -6.45 -17.23 17.93
CA ILE A 752 -7.04 -18.25 18.83
C ILE A 752 -7.95 -19.12 17.98
N ALA A 753 -7.60 -20.39 17.79
CA ALA A 753 -8.44 -21.34 17.07
C ALA A 753 -9.70 -21.66 17.87
N LEU A 754 -10.84 -21.61 17.21
CA LEU A 754 -12.14 -21.95 17.76
C LEU A 754 -12.64 -23.30 17.25
N HIS A 755 -12.34 -23.62 15.98
CA HIS A 755 -12.77 -24.87 15.35
C HIS A 755 -11.72 -25.38 14.36
N ASP A 756 -11.25 -26.60 14.59
CA ASP A 756 -10.50 -27.39 13.63
C ASP A 756 -11.46 -28.19 12.71
N PRO A 757 -11.23 -28.25 11.41
CA PRO A 757 -12.13 -28.96 10.48
C PRO A 757 -12.08 -30.48 10.60
N TYR A 758 -11.17 -31.05 11.40
CA TYR A 758 -11.02 -32.49 11.60
C TYR A 758 -11.41 -32.92 13.02
N ASP A 759 -11.56 -34.24 13.18
CA ASP A 759 -11.82 -34.82 14.48
C ASP A 759 -10.57 -34.70 15.39
N THR A 760 -10.70 -33.97 16.46
CA THR A 760 -9.67 -33.77 17.48
C THR A 760 -9.86 -34.67 18.69
N GLY A 761 -10.92 -35.51 18.72
CA GLY A 761 -11.35 -36.28 19.86
C GLY A 761 -12.18 -35.50 20.89
N LYS A 762 -12.33 -34.18 20.76
CA LYS A 762 -13.15 -33.33 21.61
C LYS A 762 -14.51 -33.07 20.97
N LYS A 763 -15.58 -33.38 21.73
CA LYS A 763 -16.97 -33.17 21.27
C LYS A 763 -17.37 -31.68 21.34
N GLY A 764 -18.23 -31.26 20.42
CA GLY A 764 -18.77 -29.91 20.30
C GLY A 764 -18.14 -29.10 19.17
N TYR A 765 -18.69 -27.89 18.90
CA TYR A 765 -18.16 -27.03 17.83
C TYR A 765 -16.78 -26.47 18.20
N TYR A 766 -16.60 -26.04 19.46
CA TYR A 766 -15.26 -25.74 19.99
C TYR A 766 -14.52 -27.04 20.27
N ASN A 767 -13.72 -27.49 19.32
CA ASN A 767 -13.07 -28.79 19.34
C ASN A 767 -11.56 -28.76 19.57
N ILE A 768 -10.97 -27.62 19.95
CA ILE A 768 -9.55 -27.51 20.25
C ILE A 768 -9.24 -28.27 21.56
N PRO A 769 -8.35 -29.27 21.55
CA PRO A 769 -8.12 -30.11 22.73
C PRO A 769 -7.59 -29.33 23.95
N LYS A 770 -6.52 -28.57 23.76
CA LYS A 770 -5.93 -27.68 24.76
C LYS A 770 -5.86 -26.27 24.20
N PHE A 771 -6.19 -25.28 25.02
CA PHE A 771 -6.17 -23.87 24.63
C PHE A 771 -4.82 -23.45 23.96
N LYS A 772 -3.70 -23.95 24.52
CA LYS A 772 -2.36 -23.67 23.95
C LYS A 772 -2.15 -24.17 22.54
N ASP A 773 -2.80 -25.26 22.15
CA ASP A 773 -2.65 -25.88 20.82
C ASP A 773 -3.34 -25.03 19.73
N GLY A 774 -4.27 -24.14 20.13
CA GLY A 774 -4.99 -23.23 19.25
C GLY A 774 -4.42 -21.80 19.20
N LEU A 775 -3.25 -21.55 19.80
CA LEU A 775 -2.65 -20.21 19.78
C LEU A 775 -1.67 -20.04 18.63
N GLY A 776 -1.87 -18.98 17.85
CA GLY A 776 -0.98 -18.56 16.77
C GLY A 776 -0.49 -17.13 17.00
N LEU A 777 0.81 -16.92 17.14
CA LEU A 777 1.40 -15.57 17.25
C LEU A 777 2.04 -15.20 15.91
N HIS A 778 1.64 -14.05 15.35
CA HIS A 778 2.16 -13.56 14.07
C HIS A 778 2.70 -12.15 14.22
N PHE A 779 3.95 -11.97 13.80
CA PHE A 779 4.55 -10.67 13.56
C PHE A 779 4.55 -10.42 12.05
N ALA A 780 4.05 -9.27 11.61
CA ALA A 780 3.98 -8.95 10.19
C ALA A 780 4.05 -7.43 9.94
N ILE A 781 4.27 -7.08 8.68
CA ILE A 781 4.30 -5.70 8.20
C ILE A 781 3.11 -5.48 7.27
N GLY A 782 2.41 -4.36 7.43
CA GLY A 782 1.19 -4.02 6.70
C GLY A 782 -0.08 -4.63 7.31
N TYR A 783 -1.23 -4.24 6.75
CA TYR A 783 -2.52 -4.83 7.12
C TYR A 783 -2.67 -6.23 6.50
N PRO A 784 -3.48 -7.13 7.09
CA PRO A 784 -3.62 -8.50 6.58
C PRO A 784 -4.38 -8.55 5.23
N PHE A 785 -5.22 -7.55 4.98
CA PHE A 785 -5.99 -7.38 3.75
C PHE A 785 -6.47 -5.95 3.59
#